data_610279c89b27c0cf911d6a542eb7bf1d
#
_entry.id   610279c89b27c0cf911d6a542eb7bf1d
#
_cell.length_a   1.000
_cell.length_b   1.000
_cell.length_c   1.000
_cell.angle_alpha   90.00
_cell.angle_beta   90.00
_cell.angle_gamma   90.00
#
_symmetry.space_group_name_H-M   'P 1'
#
loop_
_entity.id
_entity.type
_entity.pdbx_description
1 polymer ?
#
loop_
_entity_poly.entity_id
_entity_poly.type
_entity_poly.pdbx_seq_one_letter_code
_entity_poly.pdbx_strand_id
1 'polypeptide(L)'
;MSRKLDVSLNDSGLFGAEATPLALNRTEALITDGGGDLYRVLNGAVLIYVVPVRKGRIERRKKVAELPAGGMFPGYCYANPAYETYKFLIVPKSEGTKLELVKNGCTEPLRRNFIQLAGIPKYQEEGFDRCLEEFYLAQSLKDEGFVVQTEAARKAVAGQTAATIISIAESDSQSAVRGSDTYRILAQACRAAGIELAPEQQLQACCGEALHVPDVARISNFTCREVVLQPKWYWNDCGVIIGSCQGKQVACYRKKGKRYVLYDGTKERPLTDALARTIEPKAYSVGRALPKTKLTGRQLFRFCKKSVPRRALTGVLLLGLAGTLIGILEPTLNQKIYDEYIALGDFDMVVQLCALIGSFMLGNVFFTVVKRLTEFTISCHVNYDLQNAVYWRIFQLPESFFRRYDSGDLAQRLSQAGANAGKLTTEIVGTGFSVIFSLFYLWRMIKYSGKLTLWAFLMTAVFTLLTLLLQMRSLRYEAREAEADGQAVSRLYQYLGGVDKIRMAGAEERAILEYLTPFTEVQRCNIREGRLTTLSECFRDVATYLFSMVLYLVIVKKNQSISIGSFMAFNSAFGVFSSSLMQLVGSVMTVYRMKPAYQRLKPVMDQIPEDSGQKQVIQSLDGNVEMEHVSFSYSQETGSVLHDVSFRVEPGEYVAVVGPSGCGKSTMLKLLLGFEQPTQGKVRYDGRDLQGLDAHSLRRRLGVVLQDGKLIAGSIYDNITITSSKATMKEVNAVIEAVGLKPDIDQMPMGIQTVLSESGNTISGGQQQRILIARAIMNHPQVLYFDEATSALDNLTQAKVCQSLDAMHVTRIVIAHRLSTVRNCDRILVMNNGVIEEEGNFETLMEKRGLFYRMAQRQLAEES
;
A
#
# COMPACT_ATOMS: atom_id res chain seq x y z
N MET A 1 -32.87 -14.51 22.67
CA MET A 1 -33.23 -14.81 24.07
C MET A 1 -33.30 -13.54 24.86
N SER A 2 -34.48 -12.99 25.08
CA SER A 2 -34.70 -11.77 25.84
C SER A 2 -34.67 -12.12 27.34
N ARG A 3 -33.63 -11.69 28.03
CA ARG A 3 -33.67 -11.64 29.50
C ARG A 3 -34.51 -10.44 29.89
N LYS A 4 -35.72 -10.69 30.35
CA LYS A 4 -36.49 -9.78 31.19
C LYS A 4 -35.74 -9.72 32.53
N LEU A 5 -35.11 -8.60 32.81
CA LEU A 5 -34.65 -8.25 34.15
C LEU A 5 -35.69 -7.26 34.68
N ASP A 6 -36.54 -7.74 35.58
CA ASP A 6 -37.33 -6.87 36.47
C ASP A 6 -36.37 -6.14 37.42
N VAL A 7 -36.15 -4.90 37.13
CA VAL A 7 -35.53 -3.98 38.09
C VAL A 7 -36.54 -2.91 38.39
N SER A 8 -37.31 -3.15 39.40
CA SER A 8 -38.12 -2.13 40.09
C SER A 8 -37.19 -1.20 40.88
N LEU A 9 -36.74 -0.12 40.24
CA LEU A 9 -36.18 1.01 40.94
C LEU A 9 -37.35 1.92 41.37
N ASN A 10 -37.85 1.68 42.59
CA ASN A 10 -38.74 2.60 43.26
C ASN A 10 -37.95 3.83 43.76
N ASP A 11 -37.63 4.73 42.88
CA ASP A 11 -37.24 6.10 43.24
C ASP A 11 -38.33 7.06 42.76
N SER A 12 -39.50 6.95 43.35
CA SER A 12 -40.65 7.87 43.18
C SER A 12 -40.42 9.29 43.73
N GLY A 13 -39.25 9.55 44.28
CA GLY A 13 -38.91 10.85 44.87
C GLY A 13 -38.19 11.84 43.93
N LEU A 14 -37.62 11.40 42.85
CA LEU A 14 -36.84 12.26 41.92
C LEU A 14 -37.69 13.03 40.90
N PHE A 15 -38.92 12.58 40.63
CA PHE A 15 -39.84 13.20 39.69
C PHE A 15 -40.94 13.91 40.44
N GLY A 16 -40.68 15.15 40.88
CA GLY A 16 -41.64 16.06 41.55
C GLY A 16 -42.00 17.28 40.66
N ALA A 17 -42.39 18.39 41.27
CA ALA A 17 -42.94 19.58 40.61
C ALA A 17 -42.06 20.29 39.57
N GLU A 18 -40.80 19.83 39.32
CA GLU A 18 -39.89 20.40 38.32
C GLU A 18 -39.73 19.56 37.03
N ALA A 19 -40.52 18.48 36.90
CA ALA A 19 -40.41 17.59 35.71
C ALA A 19 -41.23 18.15 34.52
N THR A 20 -40.56 18.27 33.37
CA THR A 20 -41.19 18.78 32.13
C THR A 20 -41.63 17.63 31.23
N PRO A 21 -42.96 17.51 30.90
CA PRO A 21 -43.41 16.48 29.99
C PRO A 21 -43.07 16.82 28.53
N LEU A 22 -42.50 15.87 27.81
CA LEU A 22 -42.15 15.94 26.38
C LEU A 22 -42.96 14.87 25.62
N ALA A 23 -43.79 15.29 24.69
CA ALA A 23 -44.52 14.37 23.81
C ALA A 23 -43.77 14.27 22.46
N LEU A 24 -43.48 13.06 22.00
CA LEU A 24 -42.81 12.81 20.73
C LEU A 24 -43.73 12.09 19.76
N ASN A 25 -43.84 12.59 18.56
CA ASN A 25 -44.50 11.90 17.45
C ASN A 25 -43.49 10.95 16.76
N ARG A 26 -44.02 9.92 16.07
CA ARG A 26 -43.17 8.87 15.44
C ARG A 26 -42.13 9.39 14.44
N THR A 27 -42.30 10.59 13.91
CA THR A 27 -41.40 11.26 12.97
C THR A 27 -40.41 12.22 13.62
N GLU A 28 -40.57 12.47 14.92
CA GLU A 28 -39.75 13.43 15.66
C GLU A 28 -38.67 12.70 16.46
N ALA A 29 -37.44 13.12 16.33
CA ALA A 29 -36.32 12.62 17.10
C ALA A 29 -35.82 13.73 18.04
N LEU A 30 -35.54 13.37 19.28
CA LEU A 30 -35.00 14.28 20.29
C LEU A 30 -33.48 14.08 20.43
N ILE A 31 -32.72 15.18 20.44
CA ILE A 31 -31.30 15.16 20.73
C ILE A 31 -31.10 15.71 22.15
N THR A 32 -30.32 15.01 22.97
CA THR A 32 -30.02 15.46 24.33
C THR A 32 -28.95 16.56 24.32
N ASP A 33 -29.19 17.64 25.07
CA ASP A 33 -28.27 18.79 25.11
C ASP A 33 -27.48 18.88 26.43
N GLY A 34 -27.91 18.22 27.48
CA GLY A 34 -27.27 18.26 28.80
C GLY A 34 -26.82 16.87 29.28
N GLY A 35 -25.56 16.74 29.67
CA GLY A 35 -25.01 15.49 30.24
C GLY A 35 -25.47 15.22 31.68
N GLY A 36 -26.11 16.20 32.37
CA GLY A 36 -26.67 16.06 33.70
C GLY A 36 -28.17 15.78 33.75
N ASP A 37 -28.85 15.75 32.62
CA ASP A 37 -30.28 15.57 32.52
C ASP A 37 -30.69 14.10 32.69
N LEU A 38 -31.89 13.88 33.23
CA LEU A 38 -32.49 12.55 33.41
C LEU A 38 -33.80 12.48 32.65
N TYR A 39 -33.98 11.46 31.86
CA TYR A 39 -35.17 11.20 31.08
C TYR A 39 -35.86 9.92 31.55
N ARG A 40 -37.20 9.96 31.64
CA ARG A 40 -38.05 8.81 31.96
C ARG A 40 -39.09 8.59 30.86
N VAL A 41 -39.28 7.37 30.42
CA VAL A 41 -40.30 7.00 29.45
C VAL A 41 -41.64 6.78 30.20
N LEU A 42 -42.59 7.69 30.00
CA LEU A 42 -43.93 7.57 30.64
C LEU A 42 -44.85 6.62 29.88
N ASN A 43 -44.84 6.68 28.56
CA ASN A 43 -45.63 5.83 27.69
C ASN A 43 -44.89 5.50 26.41
N GLY A 44 -45.13 4.29 25.87
CA GLY A 44 -44.48 3.80 24.65
C GLY A 44 -43.10 3.17 24.86
N ALA A 45 -42.28 3.19 23.84
CA ALA A 45 -40.89 2.72 23.89
C ALA A 45 -39.99 3.63 23.05
N VAL A 46 -38.74 3.75 23.48
CA VAL A 46 -37.75 4.58 22.79
C VAL A 46 -36.51 3.77 22.41
N LEU A 47 -35.94 4.13 21.27
CA LEU A 47 -34.65 3.67 20.80
C LEU A 47 -33.62 4.78 21.05
N ILE A 48 -32.55 4.47 21.75
CA ILE A 48 -31.47 5.42 22.09
C ILE A 48 -30.27 5.08 21.22
N TYR A 49 -29.80 6.08 20.49
CA TYR A 49 -28.61 6.00 19.65
C TYR A 49 -27.56 6.99 20.17
N VAL A 50 -26.29 6.62 20.12
CA VAL A 50 -25.19 7.59 20.23
C VAL A 50 -24.86 8.10 18.84
N VAL A 51 -24.75 9.43 18.73
CA VAL A 51 -24.51 10.12 17.46
C VAL A 51 -23.46 11.20 17.66
N PRO A 52 -22.42 11.26 16.80
CA PRO A 52 -21.58 12.43 16.73
C PRO A 52 -22.32 13.55 15.99
N VAL A 53 -22.26 14.75 16.55
CA VAL A 53 -22.85 15.96 15.97
C VAL A 53 -21.70 16.90 15.58
N ARG A 54 -21.58 17.18 14.28
CA ARG A 54 -20.54 18.03 13.73
C ARG A 54 -21.17 19.20 12.98
N LYS A 55 -20.88 20.43 13.38
CA LYS A 55 -21.47 21.65 12.79
C LYS A 55 -23.01 21.57 12.63
N GLY A 56 -23.71 21.01 13.63
CA GLY A 56 -25.17 20.90 13.63
C GLY A 56 -25.72 19.74 12.75
N ARG A 57 -24.87 18.89 12.15
CA ARG A 57 -25.31 17.71 11.39
C ARG A 57 -25.02 16.44 12.18
N ILE A 58 -25.99 15.52 12.17
CA ILE A 58 -25.87 14.20 12.78
C ILE A 58 -25.17 13.27 11.79
N GLU A 59 -24.11 12.60 12.25
CA GLU A 59 -23.44 11.55 11.50
C GLU A 59 -24.07 10.16 11.79
N ARG A 60 -23.38 9.07 11.46
CA ARG A 60 -23.91 7.70 11.63
C ARG A 60 -24.36 7.44 13.07
N ARG A 61 -25.61 6.97 13.23
CA ARG A 61 -26.21 6.61 14.53
C ARG A 61 -25.87 5.17 14.90
N LYS A 62 -25.49 4.92 16.17
CA LYS A 62 -25.29 3.57 16.72
C LYS A 62 -26.26 3.32 17.86
N LYS A 63 -27.03 2.21 17.77
CA LYS A 63 -28.02 1.84 18.78
C LYS A 63 -27.30 1.45 20.08
N VAL A 64 -27.67 2.13 21.17
CA VAL A 64 -27.13 1.87 22.52
C VAL A 64 -28.12 1.02 23.31
N ALA A 65 -29.39 1.44 23.34
CA ALA A 65 -30.40 0.76 24.15
C ALA A 65 -31.80 0.91 23.53
N GLU A 66 -32.70 0.06 24.01
CA GLU A 66 -34.14 0.14 23.76
C GLU A 66 -34.84 0.06 25.09
N LEU A 67 -35.60 1.11 25.44
CA LEU A 67 -36.26 1.23 26.75
C LEU A 67 -37.78 1.27 26.59
N PRO A 68 -38.51 0.40 27.32
CA PRO A 68 -39.99 0.45 27.42
C PRO A 68 -40.46 1.54 28.39
N ALA A 69 -41.75 1.68 28.51
CA ALA A 69 -42.39 2.55 29.52
C ALA A 69 -41.87 2.19 30.92
N GLY A 70 -41.55 3.20 31.72
CA GLY A 70 -40.92 3.11 33.06
C GLY A 70 -39.38 3.14 32.99
N GLY A 71 -38.76 2.99 31.84
CA GLY A 71 -37.31 3.05 31.68
C GLY A 71 -36.77 4.46 31.87
N MET A 72 -35.60 4.54 32.52
CA MET A 72 -34.89 5.83 32.74
C MET A 72 -33.54 5.80 32.06
N PHE A 73 -33.10 6.93 31.55
CA PHE A 73 -31.79 7.07 30.92
C PHE A 73 -31.22 8.49 31.12
N PRO A 74 -29.89 8.61 31.25
CA PRO A 74 -29.21 9.89 31.37
C PRO A 74 -29.18 10.64 30.05
N GLY A 75 -29.15 11.96 30.09
CA GLY A 75 -28.73 12.76 28.95
C GLY A 75 -27.25 12.53 28.65
N TYR A 76 -26.86 12.75 27.41
CA TYR A 76 -25.46 12.59 26.97
C TYR A 76 -25.07 13.75 26.06
N CYS A 77 -24.04 14.46 26.45
CA CYS A 77 -23.39 15.49 25.65
C CYS A 77 -21.92 15.55 26.06
N TYR A 78 -21.06 14.98 25.23
CA TYR A 78 -19.63 14.92 25.46
C TYR A 78 -18.86 15.49 24.26
N ALA A 79 -18.03 16.50 24.52
CA ALA A 79 -17.16 17.09 23.52
C ALA A 79 -15.78 16.44 23.59
N ASN A 80 -15.40 15.73 22.51
CA ASN A 80 -14.07 15.14 22.37
C ASN A 80 -13.03 16.26 22.08
N PRO A 81 -11.76 16.12 22.52
CA PRO A 81 -10.65 17.00 22.12
C PRO A 81 -10.45 17.15 20.60
N ALA A 82 -11.01 16.25 19.77
CA ALA A 82 -11.03 16.35 18.31
C ALA A 82 -12.18 17.21 17.74
N TYR A 83 -12.89 17.99 18.57
CA TYR A 83 -14.01 18.87 18.19
C TYR A 83 -15.28 18.17 17.69
N GLU A 84 -15.51 16.92 18.06
CA GLU A 84 -16.76 16.21 17.86
C GLU A 84 -17.56 16.20 19.15
N THR A 85 -18.88 16.49 19.07
CA THR A 85 -19.76 16.41 20.22
C THR A 85 -20.63 15.17 20.06
N TYR A 86 -20.49 14.23 20.97
CA TYR A 86 -21.34 13.03 21.01
C TYR A 86 -22.58 13.33 21.85
N LYS A 87 -23.75 12.97 21.31
CA LYS A 87 -25.05 13.14 21.95
C LYS A 87 -25.89 11.89 21.83
N PHE A 88 -26.92 11.77 22.65
CA PHE A 88 -27.98 10.78 22.41
C PHE A 88 -29.03 11.33 21.45
N LEU A 89 -29.37 10.50 20.47
CA LEU A 89 -30.53 10.66 19.60
C LEU A 89 -31.62 9.69 20.07
N ILE A 90 -32.74 10.21 20.50
CA ILE A 90 -33.86 9.44 21.00
C ILE A 90 -34.92 9.39 19.92
N VAL A 91 -35.27 8.17 19.48
CA VAL A 91 -36.25 7.91 18.42
C VAL A 91 -37.43 7.16 19.04
N PRO A 92 -38.66 7.68 19.00
CA PRO A 92 -39.84 6.96 19.49
C PRO A 92 -40.11 5.74 18.59
N LYS A 93 -40.42 4.59 19.22
CA LYS A 93 -40.75 3.33 18.50
C LYS A 93 -42.27 3.24 18.24
N SER A 94 -43.06 3.89 19.04
CA SER A 94 -44.56 3.90 18.96
C SER A 94 -45.15 5.30 18.90
N GLU A 95 -46.32 5.45 18.32
CA GLU A 95 -47.04 6.72 18.34
C GLU A 95 -47.51 7.06 19.76
N GLY A 96 -47.48 8.38 20.10
CA GLY A 96 -47.87 8.87 21.41
C GLY A 96 -46.87 8.59 22.52
N THR A 97 -45.60 8.39 22.19
CA THR A 97 -44.52 8.24 23.18
C THR A 97 -44.36 9.53 23.98
N LYS A 98 -44.42 9.41 25.32
CA LYS A 98 -44.24 10.54 26.24
C LYS A 98 -43.02 10.33 27.11
N LEU A 99 -42.21 11.36 27.21
CA LEU A 99 -41.05 11.42 28.07
C LEU A 99 -41.26 12.47 29.17
N GLU A 100 -40.54 12.32 30.25
CA GLU A 100 -40.47 13.28 31.35
C GLU A 100 -38.97 13.63 31.54
N LEU A 101 -38.65 14.90 31.59
CA LEU A 101 -37.30 15.42 31.72
C LEU A 101 -37.12 16.09 33.07
N VAL A 102 -36.07 15.70 33.78
CA VAL A 102 -35.59 16.39 34.99
C VAL A 102 -34.20 16.95 34.71
N LYS A 103 -34.08 18.27 34.66
CA LYS A 103 -32.81 18.96 34.46
C LYS A 103 -31.88 18.71 35.64
N ASN A 104 -30.59 18.38 35.35
CA ASN A 104 -29.58 18.07 36.36
C ASN A 104 -29.97 16.98 37.39
N GLY A 105 -30.91 16.09 37.05
CA GLY A 105 -31.38 14.99 37.89
C GLY A 105 -30.56 13.70 37.81
N CYS A 106 -29.55 13.64 36.96
CA CYS A 106 -28.77 12.44 36.72
C CYS A 106 -27.65 12.26 37.77
N THR A 107 -27.68 11.13 38.49
CA THR A 107 -26.66 10.74 39.47
C THR A 107 -25.73 9.65 38.90
N GLU A 108 -24.53 9.51 39.49
CA GLU A 108 -23.54 8.52 39.06
C GLU A 108 -24.03 7.06 39.14
N PRO A 109 -24.80 6.66 40.14
CA PRO A 109 -25.40 5.31 40.14
C PRO A 109 -26.36 5.05 38.99
N LEU A 110 -27.12 6.06 38.54
CA LEU A 110 -28.04 5.92 37.41
C LEU A 110 -27.28 5.80 36.08
N ARG A 111 -26.16 6.50 35.89
CA ARG A 111 -25.28 6.34 34.75
C ARG A 111 -24.70 4.95 34.68
N ARG A 112 -24.25 4.42 35.83
CA ARG A 112 -23.73 3.05 35.95
C ARG A 112 -24.75 1.99 35.56
N ASN A 113 -25.99 2.13 36.07
CA ASN A 113 -27.07 1.20 35.76
C ASN A 113 -27.44 1.24 34.27
N PHE A 114 -27.44 2.41 33.65
CA PHE A 114 -27.72 2.55 32.24
C PHE A 114 -26.66 1.86 31.37
N ILE A 115 -25.38 2.01 31.69
CA ILE A 115 -24.27 1.34 30.99
C ILE A 115 -24.37 -0.19 31.11
N GLN A 116 -24.75 -0.72 32.26
CA GLN A 116 -24.99 -2.15 32.46
C GLN A 116 -26.19 -2.65 31.63
N LEU A 117 -27.29 -1.92 31.60
CA LEU A 117 -28.46 -2.18 30.76
C LEU A 117 -28.15 -2.15 29.26
N ALA A 118 -27.26 -1.26 28.84
CA ALA A 118 -26.78 -1.17 27.47
C ALA A 118 -25.79 -2.28 27.09
N GLY A 119 -25.32 -3.09 28.07
CA GLY A 119 -24.38 -4.18 27.85
C GLY A 119 -22.98 -3.73 27.43
N ILE A 120 -22.56 -2.53 27.85
CA ILE A 120 -21.26 -1.94 27.50
C ILE A 120 -20.26 -2.37 28.58
N PRO A 121 -19.18 -3.13 28.21
CA PRO A 121 -18.15 -3.56 29.16
C PRO A 121 -17.22 -2.40 29.52
N LYS A 122 -16.62 -2.42 30.76
CA LYS A 122 -15.52 -1.55 31.21
C LYS A 122 -15.86 -0.17 31.80
N TYR A 123 -16.96 -0.03 32.54
CA TYR A 123 -17.25 1.23 33.26
C TYR A 123 -16.25 1.57 34.38
N GLN A 124 -15.55 0.60 34.95
CA GLN A 124 -14.80 0.80 36.23
C GLN A 124 -13.52 1.64 36.08
N GLU A 125 -12.94 1.79 34.90
CA GLU A 125 -11.63 2.43 34.69
C GLU A 125 -11.67 3.81 34.00
N GLU A 126 -12.71 4.15 33.24
CA GLU A 126 -12.64 5.26 32.28
C GLU A 126 -13.76 6.32 32.35
N GLY A 127 -14.82 6.14 33.15
CA GLY A 127 -15.95 7.06 33.25
C GLY A 127 -17.01 6.92 32.16
N PHE A 128 -18.22 7.50 32.41
CA PHE A 128 -19.41 7.33 31.54
C PHE A 128 -19.22 7.82 30.09
N ASP A 129 -18.63 8.98 29.95
CA ASP A 129 -18.52 9.65 28.66
C ASP A 129 -17.56 8.91 27.72
N ARG A 130 -16.47 8.42 28.25
CA ARG A 130 -15.44 7.71 27.51
C ARG A 130 -15.87 6.29 27.12
N CYS A 131 -16.61 5.63 27.97
CA CYS A 131 -17.18 4.31 27.67
C CYS A 131 -18.16 4.35 26.48
N LEU A 132 -18.97 5.40 26.38
CA LEU A 132 -19.90 5.56 25.25
C LEU A 132 -19.20 5.94 23.96
N GLU A 133 -18.14 6.72 24.01
CA GLU A 133 -17.30 7.03 22.86
C GLU A 133 -16.61 5.76 22.35
N GLU A 134 -15.98 4.98 23.23
CA GLU A 134 -15.35 3.71 22.86
C GLU A 134 -16.35 2.69 22.33
N PHE A 135 -17.55 2.62 22.91
CA PHE A 135 -18.62 1.79 22.38
C PHE A 135 -19.01 2.19 20.96
N TYR A 136 -19.17 3.50 20.70
CA TYR A 136 -19.45 4.00 19.36
C TYR A 136 -18.34 3.62 18.37
N LEU A 137 -17.08 3.84 18.75
CA LEU A 137 -15.92 3.50 17.93
C LEU A 137 -15.82 1.99 17.69
N ALA A 138 -16.00 1.16 18.70
CA ALA A 138 -15.94 -0.29 18.61
C ALA A 138 -17.06 -0.87 17.72
N GLN A 139 -18.27 -0.32 17.81
CA GLN A 139 -19.39 -0.70 16.95
C GLN A 139 -19.19 -0.21 15.50
N SER A 140 -18.59 0.95 15.34
CA SER A 140 -18.22 1.47 14.01
C SER A 140 -17.16 0.59 13.32
N LEU A 141 -16.23 0.03 14.10
CA LEU A 141 -15.24 -0.92 13.62
C LEU A 141 -15.81 -2.31 13.27
N LYS A 142 -16.87 -2.77 13.96
CA LYS A 142 -17.47 -4.09 13.70
C LYS A 142 -18.34 -4.17 12.44
N ASP A 143 -19.03 -3.08 12.09
CA ASP A 143 -19.99 -3.06 10.98
C ASP A 143 -19.35 -2.91 9.59
N GLU A 144 -18.07 -2.65 9.54
CA GLU A 144 -17.40 -2.26 8.30
C GLU A 144 -16.09 -3.01 8.09
N GLY A 145 -16.05 -4.25 7.91
CA GLY A 145 -14.87 -5.04 7.52
C GLY A 145 -13.57 -4.27 7.13
N PHE A 146 -12.71 -4.78 6.33
CA PHE A 146 -11.40 -4.23 5.95
C PHE A 146 -11.38 -2.74 5.47
N VAL A 147 -12.50 -2.23 4.98
CA VAL A 147 -12.66 -0.81 4.55
C VAL A 147 -12.58 0.16 5.72
N VAL A 148 -13.00 -0.26 6.91
CA VAL A 148 -13.12 0.58 8.13
C VAL A 148 -11.77 0.91 8.76
N GLN A 149 -10.79 0.03 8.68
CA GLN A 149 -9.43 0.38 9.16
C GLN A 149 -8.82 1.55 8.38
N THR A 150 -9.15 1.66 7.09
CA THR A 150 -8.70 2.77 6.25
C THR A 150 -9.51 4.05 6.51
N GLU A 151 -10.81 3.94 6.84
CA GLU A 151 -11.67 5.10 7.13
C GLU A 151 -11.46 5.68 8.54
N ALA A 152 -11.23 4.87 9.55
CA ALA A 152 -10.90 5.37 10.90
C ALA A 152 -9.56 6.10 10.90
N ALA A 153 -8.56 5.59 10.17
CA ALA A 153 -7.31 6.30 9.91
C ALA A 153 -7.54 7.60 9.09
N ARG A 154 -8.45 7.58 8.10
CA ARG A 154 -8.83 8.75 7.31
C ARG A 154 -9.68 9.76 8.11
N LYS A 155 -10.56 9.32 9.00
CA LYS A 155 -11.36 10.23 9.87
C LYS A 155 -10.52 10.93 10.94
N ALA A 156 -9.55 10.23 11.52
CA ALA A 156 -8.54 10.86 12.37
C ALA A 156 -7.74 11.93 11.59
N VAL A 157 -7.43 11.65 10.31
CA VAL A 157 -6.76 12.58 9.39
C VAL A 157 -7.69 13.72 8.96
N ALA A 158 -8.97 13.47 8.64
CA ALA A 158 -9.92 14.50 8.19
C ALA A 158 -10.35 15.46 9.34
N GLY A 159 -10.50 14.96 10.57
CA GLY A 159 -10.76 15.79 11.73
C GLY A 159 -9.63 16.78 12.06
N GLN A 160 -8.39 16.34 11.85
CA GLN A 160 -7.20 17.17 11.98
C GLN A 160 -6.97 18.11 10.80
N THR A 161 -7.43 17.75 9.59
CA THR A 161 -7.32 18.60 8.39
C THR A 161 -8.18 19.87 8.55
N ALA A 162 -9.32 19.82 9.23
CA ALA A 162 -10.15 21.00 9.48
C ALA A 162 -9.48 21.98 10.45
N ALA A 163 -8.81 21.49 11.49
CA ALA A 163 -8.03 22.32 12.41
C ALA A 163 -6.78 22.91 11.74
N THR A 164 -6.13 22.11 10.86
CA THR A 164 -4.96 22.54 10.09
C THR A 164 -5.33 23.59 9.02
N ILE A 165 -6.53 23.52 8.41
CA ILE A 165 -7.00 24.52 7.43
C ILE A 165 -7.23 25.89 8.11
N ILE A 166 -7.73 25.90 9.35
CA ILE A 166 -7.88 27.15 10.10
C ILE A 166 -6.51 27.74 10.48
N SER A 167 -5.56 26.90 10.89
CA SER A 167 -4.18 27.35 11.17
C SER A 167 -3.39 27.74 9.91
N ILE A 168 -3.68 27.14 8.74
CA ILE A 168 -3.05 27.52 7.46
C ILE A 168 -3.63 28.84 6.93
N ALA A 169 -4.92 29.09 7.09
CA ALA A 169 -5.52 30.38 6.71
C ALA A 169 -5.03 31.56 7.58
N GLU A 170 -4.63 31.28 8.83
CA GLU A 170 -3.97 32.25 9.69
C GLU A 170 -2.45 32.34 9.48
N SER A 171 -1.80 31.31 8.91
CA SER A 171 -0.35 31.27 8.68
C SER A 171 0.10 31.78 7.31
N ASP A 172 -0.79 31.92 6.34
CA ASP A 172 -0.47 32.47 5.00
C ASP A 172 -0.03 33.93 5.03
N SER A 173 -0.15 34.61 6.18
CA SER A 173 0.36 35.99 6.37
C SER A 173 1.76 36.08 7.00
N GLN A 174 2.37 34.94 7.42
CA GLN A 174 3.66 35.01 8.18
C GLN A 174 4.76 34.01 7.89
N SER A 175 4.67 33.14 6.88
CA SER A 175 5.78 32.19 6.65
C SER A 175 6.25 32.10 5.20
N ALA A 176 6.88 33.14 4.72
CA ALA A 176 8.01 32.97 3.81
C ALA A 176 9.18 32.33 4.60
N VAL A 177 9.06 31.02 4.92
CA VAL A 177 10.18 30.27 5.51
C VAL A 177 11.26 30.18 4.44
N ARG A 178 12.41 30.82 4.69
CA ARG A 178 13.59 30.86 3.84
C ARG A 178 13.92 29.44 3.37
N GLY A 179 13.92 29.18 2.07
CA GLY A 179 14.16 27.87 1.43
C GLY A 179 15.38 27.12 1.96
N SER A 180 16.40 27.84 2.46
CA SER A 180 17.59 27.25 3.04
C SER A 180 17.36 26.36 4.27
N ASP A 181 16.41 26.65 5.15
CA ASP A 181 16.18 25.86 6.38
C ASP A 181 15.47 24.55 6.04
N THR A 182 14.46 24.59 5.18
CA THR A 182 13.77 23.40 4.67
C THR A 182 14.75 22.46 3.95
N TYR A 183 15.63 23.00 3.10
CA TYR A 183 16.65 22.21 2.42
C TYR A 183 17.59 21.51 3.42
N ARG A 184 18.03 22.18 4.47
CA ARG A 184 18.89 21.58 5.51
C ARG A 184 18.21 20.42 6.23
N ILE A 185 16.92 20.57 6.54
CA ILE A 185 16.12 19.52 7.18
C ILE A 185 16.02 18.31 6.27
N LEU A 186 15.67 18.53 4.99
CA LEU A 186 15.59 17.48 3.97
C LEU A 186 16.95 16.81 3.74
N ALA A 187 18.04 17.61 3.65
CA ALA A 187 19.38 17.08 3.48
C ALA A 187 19.82 16.19 4.66
N GLN A 188 19.49 16.61 5.90
CA GLN A 188 19.80 15.81 7.08
C GLN A 188 18.97 14.53 7.15
N ALA A 189 17.69 14.59 6.80
CA ALA A 189 16.82 13.41 6.70
C ALA A 189 17.33 12.41 5.65
N CYS A 190 17.64 12.89 4.45
CA CYS A 190 18.18 12.07 3.37
C CYS A 190 19.56 11.47 3.75
N ARG A 191 20.45 12.25 4.39
CA ARG A 191 21.73 11.75 4.90
C ARG A 191 21.56 10.65 5.94
N ALA A 192 20.58 10.81 6.86
CA ALA A 192 20.27 9.79 7.86
C ALA A 192 19.73 8.50 7.21
N ALA A 193 18.96 8.62 6.12
CA ALA A 193 18.47 7.49 5.31
C ALA A 193 19.55 6.92 4.37
N GLY A 194 20.71 7.57 4.23
CA GLY A 194 21.77 7.19 3.28
C GLY A 194 21.37 7.43 1.82
N ILE A 195 20.67 8.55 1.58
CA ILE A 195 20.19 9.03 0.29
C ILE A 195 20.95 10.29 -0.07
N GLU A 196 21.29 10.47 -1.34
CA GLU A 196 21.87 11.69 -1.87
C GLU A 196 20.73 12.63 -2.31
N LEU A 197 20.69 13.85 -1.75
CA LEU A 197 19.74 14.88 -2.13
C LEU A 197 20.30 15.67 -3.30
N ALA A 198 19.44 16.05 -4.25
CA ALA A 198 19.80 16.93 -5.36
C ALA A 198 20.24 18.31 -4.83
N PRO A 199 21.14 19.03 -5.57
CA PRO A 199 21.57 20.36 -5.18
C PRO A 199 20.42 21.34 -4.99
N GLU A 200 20.55 22.25 -4.03
CA GLU A 200 19.49 23.22 -3.68
C GLU A 200 19.03 24.05 -4.89
N GLN A 201 19.98 24.50 -5.71
CA GLN A 201 19.69 25.26 -6.94
C GLN A 201 18.79 24.48 -7.92
N GLN A 202 19.05 23.18 -8.08
CA GLN A 202 18.23 22.32 -8.94
C GLN A 202 16.83 22.12 -8.36
N LEU A 203 16.71 21.95 -7.04
CA LEU A 203 15.40 21.79 -6.38
C LEU A 203 14.59 23.08 -6.44
N GLN A 204 15.20 24.25 -6.23
CA GLN A 204 14.52 25.54 -6.36
C GLN A 204 14.08 25.82 -7.80
N ALA A 205 14.91 25.50 -8.79
CA ALA A 205 14.55 25.64 -10.20
C ALA A 205 13.35 24.77 -10.59
N CYS A 206 13.21 23.57 -9.96
CA CYS A 206 12.15 22.60 -10.29
C CYS A 206 10.89 22.76 -9.45
N CYS A 207 11.01 23.10 -8.15
CA CYS A 207 9.89 23.13 -7.20
C CYS A 207 9.44 24.56 -6.85
N GLY A 208 10.17 25.59 -7.25
CA GLY A 208 9.99 26.95 -6.78
C GLY A 208 10.51 27.16 -5.34
N GLU A 209 10.06 28.21 -4.67
CA GLU A 209 10.53 28.54 -3.32
C GLU A 209 10.04 27.56 -2.25
N ALA A 210 8.89 26.91 -2.45
CA ALA A 210 8.31 25.95 -1.52
C ALA A 210 8.72 24.52 -1.85
N LEU A 211 9.68 23.96 -1.10
CA LEU A 211 10.14 22.59 -1.25
C LEU A 211 9.17 21.60 -0.61
N HIS A 212 8.28 21.00 -1.41
CA HIS A 212 7.39 19.93 -0.97
C HIS A 212 8.11 18.59 -0.98
N VAL A 213 7.97 17.81 0.12
CA VAL A 213 8.66 16.52 0.28
C VAL A 213 8.42 15.55 -0.88
N PRO A 214 7.18 15.36 -1.41
CA PRO A 214 6.94 14.47 -2.55
C PRO A 214 7.63 14.93 -3.85
N ASP A 215 7.65 16.23 -4.14
CA ASP A 215 8.31 16.76 -5.35
C ASP A 215 9.83 16.60 -5.26
N VAL A 216 10.40 16.89 -4.07
CA VAL A 216 11.83 16.68 -3.79
C VAL A 216 12.19 15.20 -3.89
N ALA A 217 11.32 14.30 -3.40
CA ALA A 217 11.51 12.85 -3.48
C ALA A 217 11.59 12.35 -4.93
N ARG A 218 10.75 12.89 -5.81
CA ARG A 218 10.76 12.56 -7.24
C ARG A 218 12.05 13.00 -7.93
N ILE A 219 12.48 14.24 -7.69
CA ILE A 219 13.69 14.82 -8.32
C ILE A 219 14.94 14.13 -7.78
N SER A 220 15.04 13.97 -6.47
CA SER A 220 16.20 13.35 -5.80
C SER A 220 16.16 11.82 -5.78
N ASN A 221 15.14 11.22 -6.38
CA ASN A 221 14.95 9.76 -6.49
C ASN A 221 15.05 9.04 -5.15
N PHE A 222 14.12 9.35 -4.25
CA PHE A 222 13.90 8.58 -3.03
C PHE A 222 12.41 8.28 -2.82
N THR A 223 12.09 7.24 -2.07
CA THR A 223 10.70 6.90 -1.78
C THR A 223 10.15 7.81 -0.69
N CYS A 224 8.94 8.31 -0.91
CA CYS A 224 8.24 9.16 0.03
C CYS A 224 6.81 8.63 0.22
N ARG A 225 6.39 8.43 1.46
CA ARG A 225 5.06 7.96 1.80
C ARG A 225 4.48 8.80 2.93
N GLU A 226 3.27 9.31 2.75
CA GLU A 226 2.52 9.93 3.83
C GLU A 226 2.12 8.88 4.87
N VAL A 227 2.38 9.16 6.14
CA VAL A 227 2.10 8.29 7.28
C VAL A 227 1.40 9.08 8.38
N VAL A 228 0.55 8.39 9.13
CA VAL A 228 -0.07 8.95 10.34
C VAL A 228 0.67 8.42 11.55
N LEU A 229 1.27 9.32 12.32
CA LEU A 229 2.04 9.00 13.50
C LEU A 229 1.09 8.61 14.65
N GLN A 230 1.17 7.35 15.07
CA GLN A 230 0.42 6.85 16.23
C GLN A 230 1.08 7.30 17.54
N PRO A 231 0.36 7.31 18.67
CA PRO A 231 0.96 7.57 19.97
C PRO A 231 2.15 6.66 20.24
N LYS A 232 3.26 7.22 20.74
CA LYS A 232 4.52 6.47 21.04
C LYS A 232 5.20 5.81 19.82
N TRP A 233 4.93 6.25 18.59
CA TRP A 233 5.56 5.73 17.35
C TRP A 233 7.10 5.67 17.43
N TYR A 234 7.74 6.59 18.13
CA TYR A 234 9.20 6.70 18.30
C TYR A 234 9.82 5.59 19.16
N TRP A 235 9.01 4.72 19.77
CA TRP A 235 9.51 3.52 20.46
C TRP A 235 9.90 2.43 19.47
N ASN A 236 9.22 2.40 18.32
CA ASN A 236 9.48 1.44 17.25
C ASN A 236 10.46 2.02 16.22
N ASP A 237 11.02 1.18 15.36
CA ASP A 237 11.85 1.64 14.24
C ASP A 237 10.97 1.96 13.03
N CYS A 238 10.62 3.23 12.89
CA CYS A 238 9.81 3.73 11.78
C CYS A 238 10.67 4.33 10.64
N GLY A 239 11.99 4.15 10.70
CA GLY A 239 12.92 4.73 9.72
C GLY A 239 13.11 6.24 9.91
N VAL A 240 13.29 6.96 8.81
CA VAL A 240 13.43 8.41 8.79
C VAL A 240 12.08 9.04 8.48
N ILE A 241 11.66 10.00 9.31
CA ILE A 241 10.38 10.67 9.21
C ILE A 241 10.60 12.18 9.08
N ILE A 242 9.91 12.79 8.14
CA ILE A 242 9.82 14.24 7.99
C ILE A 242 8.40 14.63 8.40
N GLY A 243 8.28 15.40 9.49
CA GLY A 243 7.00 15.89 10.00
C GLY A 243 6.95 17.41 10.06
N SER A 244 5.85 17.95 10.54
CA SER A 244 5.66 19.36 10.86
C SER A 244 5.53 19.51 12.38
N CYS A 245 6.15 20.55 12.93
CA CYS A 245 6.04 20.95 14.33
C CYS A 245 5.77 22.45 14.39
N GLN A 246 4.56 22.85 14.81
CA GLN A 246 4.15 24.26 14.84
C GLN A 246 4.31 24.97 13.48
N GLY A 247 3.92 24.30 12.39
CA GLY A 247 4.03 24.83 11.02
C GLY A 247 5.43 24.82 10.41
N LYS A 248 6.46 24.33 11.12
CA LYS A 248 7.83 24.18 10.59
C LYS A 248 8.14 22.72 10.33
N GLN A 249 8.77 22.43 9.19
CA GLN A 249 9.24 21.07 8.90
C GLN A 249 10.33 20.66 9.89
N VAL A 250 10.32 19.38 10.28
CA VAL A 250 11.31 18.77 11.17
C VAL A 250 11.67 17.38 10.68
N ALA A 251 12.92 16.97 10.85
CA ALA A 251 13.36 15.62 10.55
C ALA A 251 13.55 14.80 11.83
N CYS A 252 12.96 13.61 11.86
CA CYS A 252 13.09 12.66 12.96
C CYS A 252 13.78 11.39 12.48
N TYR A 253 14.89 11.01 13.12
CA TYR A 253 15.66 9.82 12.76
C TYR A 253 16.40 9.22 13.96
N ARG A 254 16.79 7.95 13.85
CA ARG A 254 17.59 7.28 14.90
C ARG A 254 19.07 7.61 14.75
N LYS A 255 19.67 8.17 15.79
CA LYS A 255 21.13 8.34 15.88
C LYS A 255 21.74 7.09 16.53
N LYS A 256 23.08 6.90 16.46
CA LYS A 256 23.90 5.76 16.95
C LYS A 256 23.60 5.27 18.39
N GLY A 257 22.47 5.58 18.96
CA GLY A 257 21.93 5.13 20.22
C GLY A 257 20.52 4.60 19.98
N LYS A 258 19.75 4.22 20.86
CA LYS A 258 18.42 3.61 20.73
C LYS A 258 17.28 4.64 20.60
N ARG A 259 17.52 5.95 20.62
CA ARG A 259 16.49 6.99 20.70
C ARG A 259 16.41 7.82 19.40
N TYR A 260 15.21 8.22 19.06
CA TYR A 260 14.97 9.19 18.00
C TYR A 260 15.50 10.56 18.38
N VAL A 261 15.94 11.28 17.37
CA VAL A 261 16.41 12.66 17.46
C VAL A 261 15.56 13.49 16.51
N LEU A 262 15.12 14.65 16.97
CA LEU A 262 14.45 15.67 16.18
C LEU A 262 15.49 16.70 15.73
N TYR A 263 15.49 17.01 14.45
CA TYR A 263 16.32 18.06 13.86
C TYR A 263 15.41 19.17 13.30
N ASP A 264 15.59 20.39 13.77
CA ASP A 264 14.78 21.57 13.46
C ASP A 264 15.42 22.51 12.41
N GLY A 265 16.44 22.06 11.71
CA GLY A 265 17.25 22.87 10.76
C GLY A 265 18.51 23.48 11.38
N THR A 266 18.58 23.58 12.71
CA THR A 266 19.71 24.18 13.43
C THR A 266 20.36 23.23 14.42
N LYS A 267 19.55 22.57 15.27
CA LYS A 267 20.04 21.71 16.36
C LYS A 267 19.36 20.35 16.37
N GLU A 268 20.13 19.33 16.79
CA GLU A 268 19.59 18.02 17.09
C GLU A 268 19.17 17.96 18.57
N ARG A 269 17.94 17.54 18.82
CA ARG A 269 17.40 17.33 20.18
C ARG A 269 16.92 15.90 20.33
N PRO A 270 17.16 15.23 21.48
CA PRO A 270 16.58 13.92 21.73
C PRO A 270 15.05 14.03 21.75
N LEU A 271 14.35 13.12 21.05
CA LEU A 271 12.91 13.11 21.02
C LEU A 271 12.37 12.61 22.37
N THR A 272 11.71 13.48 23.10
CA THR A 272 11.00 13.17 24.36
C THR A 272 9.50 13.06 24.09
N ASP A 273 8.77 12.43 25.02
CA ASP A 273 7.30 12.27 24.92
C ASP A 273 6.60 13.62 24.72
N ALA A 274 7.06 14.68 25.39
CA ALA A 274 6.52 16.02 25.25
C ALA A 274 6.74 16.58 23.83
N LEU A 275 7.96 16.46 23.28
CA LEU A 275 8.28 16.90 21.92
C LEU A 275 7.57 16.07 20.86
N ALA A 276 7.40 14.76 21.08
CA ALA A 276 6.71 13.88 20.13
C ALA A 276 5.23 14.25 19.96
N ARG A 277 4.59 14.78 21.01
CA ARG A 277 3.19 15.26 20.97
C ARG A 277 3.02 16.60 20.24
N THR A 278 4.08 17.38 20.08
CA THR A 278 4.04 18.65 19.31
C THR A 278 4.20 18.44 17.81
N ILE A 279 4.57 17.24 17.39
CA ILE A 279 4.68 16.90 15.96
C ILE A 279 3.27 16.59 15.45
N GLU A 280 2.90 17.18 14.32
CA GLU A 280 1.65 16.91 13.65
C GLU A 280 1.54 15.43 13.30
N PRO A 281 0.35 14.83 13.41
CA PRO A 281 0.17 13.40 13.12
C PRO A 281 0.48 13.01 11.68
N LYS A 282 0.30 13.92 10.73
CA LYS A 282 0.68 13.72 9.33
C LYS A 282 2.18 13.94 9.14
N ALA A 283 2.87 12.94 8.62
CA ALA A 283 4.29 13.00 8.36
C ALA A 283 4.65 12.18 7.12
N TYR A 284 5.88 12.35 6.63
CA TYR A 284 6.40 11.60 5.48
C TYR A 284 7.48 10.63 5.95
N SER A 285 7.30 9.35 5.64
CA SER A 285 8.35 8.34 5.78
C SER A 285 9.24 8.36 4.54
N VAL A 286 10.55 8.44 4.74
CA VAL A 286 11.55 8.53 3.68
C VAL A 286 12.33 7.23 3.58
N GLY A 287 12.45 6.69 2.36
CA GLY A 287 13.18 5.46 2.08
C GLY A 287 14.04 5.56 0.83
N ARG A 288 14.90 4.57 0.62
CA ARG A 288 15.76 4.50 -0.56
C ARG A 288 14.98 4.05 -1.77
N ALA A 289 15.24 4.65 -2.93
CA ALA A 289 14.73 4.19 -4.21
C ALA A 289 15.82 3.46 -5.03
N LEU A 290 15.37 2.69 -6.02
CA LEU A 290 16.24 2.08 -7.02
C LEU A 290 16.70 3.14 -8.04
N PRO A 291 17.91 3.02 -8.61
CA PRO A 291 18.39 3.95 -9.64
C PRO A 291 17.47 4.00 -10.86
N LYS A 292 17.32 5.17 -11.48
CA LYS A 292 16.51 5.41 -12.68
C LYS A 292 17.15 4.89 -13.98
N THR A 293 18.12 3.99 -13.89
CA THR A 293 18.81 3.36 -15.01
C THR A 293 18.39 1.91 -15.16
N LYS A 294 18.77 1.26 -16.27
CA LYS A 294 18.66 -0.19 -16.41
C LYS A 294 19.39 -0.88 -15.26
N LEU A 295 18.71 -1.75 -14.53
CA LEU A 295 19.22 -2.37 -13.30
C LEU A 295 19.84 -3.74 -13.58
N THR A 296 20.99 -3.98 -12.97
CA THR A 296 21.64 -5.29 -12.94
C THR A 296 21.42 -6.00 -11.62
N GLY A 297 21.48 -7.33 -11.60
CA GLY A 297 21.38 -8.12 -10.36
C GLY A 297 22.41 -7.72 -9.31
N ARG A 298 23.61 -7.26 -9.73
CA ARG A 298 24.65 -6.77 -8.82
C ARG A 298 24.22 -5.48 -8.09
N GLN A 299 23.52 -4.58 -8.78
CA GLN A 299 23.02 -3.35 -8.18
C GLN A 299 21.88 -3.65 -7.18
N LEU A 300 20.99 -4.61 -7.53
CA LEU A 300 19.94 -5.06 -6.63
C LEU A 300 20.53 -5.69 -5.36
N PHE A 301 21.52 -6.59 -5.52
CA PHE A 301 22.22 -7.19 -4.38
C PHE A 301 22.91 -6.12 -3.50
N ARG A 302 23.54 -5.12 -4.12
CA ARG A 302 24.17 -4.00 -3.40
C ARG A 302 23.11 -3.17 -2.63
N PHE A 303 21.93 -2.98 -3.21
CA PHE A 303 20.79 -2.33 -2.54
C PHE A 303 20.37 -3.12 -1.30
N CYS A 304 20.09 -4.42 -1.43
CA CYS A 304 19.72 -5.30 -0.30
C CYS A 304 20.81 -5.32 0.78
N LYS A 305 22.09 -5.41 0.41
CA LYS A 305 23.21 -5.38 1.37
C LYS A 305 23.28 -4.07 2.16
N LYS A 306 22.93 -2.94 1.55
CA LYS A 306 22.87 -1.64 2.23
C LYS A 306 21.69 -1.52 3.20
N SER A 307 20.62 -2.27 2.96
CA SER A 307 19.42 -2.32 3.83
C SER A 307 19.62 -3.18 5.09
N VAL A 308 20.68 -4.00 5.14
CA VAL A 308 21.00 -4.81 6.33
C VAL A 308 21.60 -3.92 7.43
N PRO A 309 21.00 -3.84 8.63
CA PRO A 309 21.54 -3.08 9.74
C PRO A 309 22.85 -3.71 10.25
N ARG A 310 23.96 -2.97 10.20
CA ARG A 310 25.28 -3.48 10.61
C ARG A 310 25.29 -4.02 12.05
N ARG A 311 24.53 -3.39 12.97
CA ARG A 311 24.44 -3.83 14.37
C ARG A 311 23.75 -5.19 14.51
N ALA A 312 22.68 -5.41 13.74
CA ALA A 312 22.00 -6.69 13.73
C ALA A 312 22.91 -7.79 13.18
N LEU A 313 23.66 -7.51 12.10
CA LEU A 313 24.65 -8.43 11.55
C LEU A 313 25.75 -8.79 12.56
N THR A 314 26.32 -7.80 13.26
CA THR A 314 27.30 -8.06 14.32
C THR A 314 26.69 -8.81 15.51
N GLY A 315 25.41 -8.54 15.83
CA GLY A 315 24.68 -9.29 16.86
C GLY A 315 24.53 -10.77 16.52
N VAL A 316 24.10 -11.08 15.28
CA VAL A 316 23.98 -12.46 14.79
C VAL A 316 25.34 -13.19 14.85
N LEU A 317 26.43 -12.50 14.44
CA LEU A 317 27.78 -13.06 14.48
C LEU A 317 28.24 -13.36 15.92
N LEU A 318 28.05 -12.42 16.86
CA LEU A 318 28.48 -12.60 18.25
C LEU A 318 27.65 -13.71 18.94
N LEU A 319 26.32 -13.74 18.73
CA LEU A 319 25.45 -14.77 19.28
C LEU A 319 25.78 -16.15 18.69
N GLY A 320 26.06 -16.20 17.38
CA GLY A 320 26.49 -17.43 16.72
C GLY A 320 27.83 -17.95 17.27
N LEU A 321 28.79 -17.06 17.48
CA LEU A 321 30.11 -17.40 18.09
C LEU A 321 29.92 -17.89 19.51
N ALA A 322 29.12 -17.19 20.33
CA ALA A 322 28.86 -17.62 21.72
C ALA A 322 28.20 -19.00 21.78
N GLY A 323 27.16 -19.25 20.95
CA GLY A 323 26.53 -20.56 20.86
C GLY A 323 27.50 -21.65 20.40
N THR A 324 28.41 -21.36 19.46
CA THR A 324 29.42 -22.32 19.01
C THR A 324 30.47 -22.62 20.08
N LEU A 325 30.93 -21.59 20.81
CA LEU A 325 31.89 -21.79 21.90
C LEU A 325 31.31 -22.71 23.00
N ILE A 326 30.04 -22.49 23.37
CA ILE A 326 29.33 -23.36 24.30
C ILE A 326 29.16 -24.77 23.73
N GLY A 327 28.76 -24.88 22.46
CA GLY A 327 28.54 -26.16 21.79
C GLY A 327 29.83 -27.00 21.64
N ILE A 328 31.03 -26.39 21.59
CA ILE A 328 32.30 -27.11 21.54
C ILE A 328 32.63 -27.79 22.90
N LEU A 329 32.11 -27.26 24.00
CA LEU A 329 32.31 -27.84 25.32
C LEU A 329 31.54 -29.15 25.50
N GLU A 330 30.36 -29.30 24.91
CA GLU A 330 29.50 -30.47 25.02
C GLU A 330 30.20 -31.79 24.63
N PRO A 331 30.88 -31.94 23.47
CA PRO A 331 31.63 -33.13 23.14
C PRO A 331 32.73 -33.47 24.18
N THR A 332 33.36 -32.44 24.74
CA THR A 332 34.43 -32.63 25.74
C THR A 332 33.90 -33.12 27.10
N LEU A 333 32.73 -32.58 27.50
CA LEU A 333 32.05 -33.04 28.73
C LEU A 333 31.52 -34.46 28.56
N ASN A 334 30.93 -34.79 27.41
CA ASN A 334 30.50 -36.14 27.10
C ASN A 334 31.67 -37.11 27.14
N GLN A 335 32.84 -36.76 26.59
CA GLN A 335 34.03 -37.58 26.66
C GLN A 335 34.40 -37.90 28.10
N LYS A 336 34.47 -36.89 29.01
CA LYS A 336 34.82 -37.08 30.40
C LYS A 336 33.82 -37.94 31.16
N ILE A 337 32.52 -37.75 30.91
CA ILE A 337 31.46 -38.55 31.51
C ILE A 337 31.70 -40.04 31.23
N TYR A 338 31.93 -40.41 29.97
CA TYR A 338 32.08 -41.81 29.57
C TYR A 338 33.43 -42.41 29.94
N ASP A 339 34.53 -41.67 29.82
CA ASP A 339 35.89 -42.21 30.00
C ASP A 339 36.32 -42.19 31.48
N GLU A 340 35.90 -41.23 32.27
CA GLU A 340 36.36 -41.03 33.63
C GLU A 340 35.27 -41.41 34.66
N TYR A 341 34.15 -40.72 34.68
CA TYR A 341 33.20 -40.77 35.82
C TYR A 341 32.26 -42.00 35.77
N ILE A 342 31.81 -42.43 34.59
CA ILE A 342 31.04 -43.69 34.48
C ILE A 342 31.94 -44.87 34.76
N ALA A 343 33.18 -44.86 34.30
CA ALA A 343 34.16 -45.92 34.54
C ALA A 343 34.55 -46.02 36.04
N LEU A 344 34.56 -44.93 36.76
CA LEU A 344 34.85 -44.89 38.24
C LEU A 344 33.59 -45.14 39.10
N GLY A 345 32.37 -45.17 38.50
CA GLY A 345 31.12 -45.34 39.26
C GLY A 345 30.73 -44.11 40.09
N ASP A 346 31.29 -42.93 39.81
CA ASP A 346 31.00 -41.68 40.53
C ASP A 346 29.70 -41.04 40.04
N PHE A 347 28.58 -41.44 40.67
CA PHE A 347 27.22 -40.99 40.30
C PHE A 347 27.04 -39.49 40.51
N ASP A 348 27.60 -38.91 41.59
CA ASP A 348 27.39 -37.50 41.94
C ASP A 348 28.04 -36.58 40.91
N MET A 349 29.24 -36.90 40.45
CA MET A 349 29.91 -36.16 39.39
C MET A 349 29.22 -36.31 38.04
N VAL A 350 28.67 -37.47 37.71
CA VAL A 350 27.88 -37.65 36.50
C VAL A 350 26.63 -36.76 36.50
N VAL A 351 25.90 -36.70 37.65
CA VAL A 351 24.71 -35.83 37.78
C VAL A 351 25.09 -34.34 37.64
N GLN A 352 26.19 -33.91 38.28
CA GLN A 352 26.67 -32.53 38.18
C GLN A 352 27.02 -32.15 36.73
N LEU A 353 27.72 -33.03 36.00
CA LEU A 353 28.09 -32.78 34.59
C LEU A 353 26.87 -32.82 33.68
N CYS A 354 25.91 -33.69 33.93
CA CYS A 354 24.64 -33.69 33.20
C CYS A 354 23.84 -32.41 33.43
N ALA A 355 23.81 -31.91 34.69
CA ALA A 355 23.19 -30.61 34.99
C ALA A 355 23.90 -29.43 34.29
N LEU A 356 25.23 -29.48 34.23
CA LEU A 356 26.05 -28.50 33.50
C LEU A 356 25.75 -28.54 32.00
N ILE A 357 25.69 -29.71 31.39
CA ILE A 357 25.31 -29.87 29.95
C ILE A 357 23.90 -29.35 29.74
N GLY A 358 22.93 -29.67 30.61
CA GLY A 358 21.57 -29.14 30.56
C GLY A 358 21.53 -27.60 30.61
N SER A 359 22.34 -26.97 31.46
CA SER A 359 22.46 -25.50 31.53
C SER A 359 23.04 -24.92 30.24
N PHE A 360 24.03 -25.57 29.66
CA PHE A 360 24.61 -25.15 28.39
C PHE A 360 23.61 -25.31 27.23
N MET A 361 22.82 -26.37 27.19
CA MET A 361 21.74 -26.57 26.24
C MET A 361 20.70 -25.45 26.34
N LEU A 362 20.23 -25.09 27.52
CA LEU A 362 19.31 -23.98 27.76
C LEU A 362 19.91 -22.65 27.31
N GLY A 363 21.17 -22.39 27.62
CA GLY A 363 21.89 -21.21 27.12
C GLY A 363 21.97 -21.16 25.62
N ASN A 364 22.25 -22.27 24.97
CA ASN A 364 22.32 -22.37 23.51
C ASN A 364 20.95 -22.16 22.85
N VAL A 365 19.88 -22.68 23.45
CA VAL A 365 18.50 -22.40 23.01
C VAL A 365 18.21 -20.90 23.07
N PHE A 366 18.55 -20.25 24.19
CA PHE A 366 18.37 -18.79 24.33
C PHE A 366 19.12 -18.00 23.24
N PHE A 367 20.40 -18.30 23.00
CA PHE A 367 21.18 -17.64 21.93
C PHE A 367 20.59 -17.90 20.56
N THR A 368 20.11 -19.12 20.31
CA THR A 368 19.47 -19.49 19.03
C THR A 368 18.17 -18.70 18.82
N VAL A 369 17.32 -18.57 19.84
CA VAL A 369 16.08 -17.78 19.76
C VAL A 369 16.40 -16.31 19.47
N VAL A 370 17.31 -15.70 20.23
CA VAL A 370 17.68 -14.28 20.01
C VAL A 370 18.31 -14.07 18.62
N LYS A 371 19.15 -15.01 18.17
CA LYS A 371 19.74 -15.02 16.84
C LYS A 371 18.65 -15.08 15.77
N ARG A 372 17.69 -16.01 15.85
CA ARG A 372 16.57 -16.16 14.90
C ARG A 372 15.68 -14.94 14.85
N LEU A 373 15.36 -14.34 16.00
CA LEU A 373 14.59 -13.08 16.05
C LEU A 373 15.33 -11.92 15.36
N THR A 374 16.64 -11.87 15.54
CA THR A 374 17.49 -10.85 14.88
C THR A 374 17.55 -11.06 13.36
N GLU A 375 17.72 -12.31 12.92
CA GLU A 375 17.67 -12.69 11.49
C GLU A 375 16.33 -12.34 10.87
N PHE A 376 15.21 -12.63 11.57
CA PHE A 376 13.87 -12.27 11.12
C PHE A 376 13.71 -10.75 10.98
N THR A 377 14.21 -9.97 11.94
CA THR A 377 14.19 -8.50 11.86
C THR A 377 14.97 -7.99 10.63
N ILE A 378 16.14 -8.57 10.35
CA ILE A 378 16.91 -8.24 9.13
C ILE A 378 16.09 -8.53 7.87
N SER A 379 15.44 -9.70 7.83
CA SER A 379 14.60 -10.09 6.70
C SER A 379 13.46 -9.11 6.46
N CYS A 380 12.77 -8.70 7.53
CA CYS A 380 11.68 -7.71 7.45
C CYS A 380 12.16 -6.36 6.91
N HIS A 381 13.31 -5.86 7.37
CA HIS A 381 13.87 -4.61 6.86
C HIS A 381 14.22 -4.69 5.37
N VAL A 382 14.90 -5.76 4.94
CA VAL A 382 15.27 -5.93 3.52
C VAL A 382 14.04 -6.09 2.64
N ASN A 383 13.04 -6.87 3.09
CA ASN A 383 11.78 -7.06 2.38
C ASN A 383 11.04 -5.72 2.20
N TYR A 384 10.89 -4.96 3.30
CA TYR A 384 10.21 -3.68 3.29
C TYR A 384 10.90 -2.66 2.38
N ASP A 385 12.23 -2.47 2.51
CA ASP A 385 12.98 -1.52 1.70
C ASP A 385 12.92 -1.86 0.22
N LEU A 386 13.10 -3.14 -0.12
CA LEU A 386 13.08 -3.57 -1.52
C LEU A 386 11.68 -3.46 -2.12
N GLN A 387 10.66 -3.89 -1.39
CA GLN A 387 9.29 -3.83 -1.87
C GLN A 387 8.87 -2.38 -2.13
N ASN A 388 9.15 -1.46 -1.20
CA ASN A 388 8.89 -0.03 -1.40
C ASN A 388 9.63 0.52 -2.62
N ALA A 389 10.91 0.18 -2.77
CA ALA A 389 11.72 0.68 -3.87
C ALA A 389 11.26 0.12 -5.24
N VAL A 390 10.79 -1.13 -5.30
CA VAL A 390 10.25 -1.74 -6.51
C VAL A 390 8.88 -1.15 -6.86
N TYR A 391 7.98 -0.95 -5.87
CA TYR A 391 6.70 -0.27 -6.09
C TYR A 391 6.92 1.17 -6.58
N TRP A 392 7.83 1.91 -5.93
CA TRP A 392 8.18 3.27 -6.37
C TRP A 392 8.66 3.30 -7.83
N ARG A 393 9.51 2.33 -8.20
CA ARG A 393 10.02 2.24 -9.57
C ARG A 393 8.92 1.92 -10.58
N ILE A 394 8.00 0.99 -10.28
CA ILE A 394 6.97 0.59 -11.25
C ILE A 394 6.05 1.74 -11.60
N PHE A 395 5.67 2.59 -10.61
CA PHE A 395 4.86 3.77 -10.88
C PHE A 395 5.58 4.87 -11.68
N GLN A 396 6.88 4.73 -11.89
CA GLN A 396 7.67 5.62 -12.74
C GLN A 396 7.88 5.07 -14.16
N LEU A 397 7.42 3.83 -14.44
CA LEU A 397 7.56 3.24 -15.77
C LEU A 397 6.55 3.84 -16.76
N PRO A 398 6.90 3.89 -18.07
CA PRO A 398 6.01 4.43 -19.09
C PRO A 398 4.75 3.57 -19.27
N GLU A 399 3.65 4.17 -19.73
CA GLU A 399 2.36 3.50 -19.95
C GLU A 399 2.48 2.30 -20.89
N SER A 400 3.33 2.39 -21.91
CA SER A 400 3.60 1.32 -22.88
C SER A 400 4.11 0.02 -22.23
N PHE A 401 4.73 0.09 -21.03
CA PHE A 401 5.12 -1.08 -20.25
C PHE A 401 3.90 -1.84 -19.73
N PHE A 402 2.90 -1.13 -19.18
CA PHE A 402 1.72 -1.75 -18.55
C PHE A 402 0.82 -2.47 -19.54
N ARG A 403 0.80 -2.06 -20.80
CA ARG A 403 0.04 -2.74 -21.87
C ARG A 403 0.55 -4.13 -22.23
N ARG A 404 1.82 -4.44 -21.87
CA ARG A 404 2.44 -5.73 -22.17
C ARG A 404 2.18 -6.79 -21.10
N TYR A 405 1.66 -6.42 -19.96
CA TYR A 405 1.50 -7.30 -18.80
C TYR A 405 0.14 -7.13 -18.16
N ASP A 406 -0.49 -8.23 -17.77
CA ASP A 406 -1.72 -8.21 -17.00
C ASP A 406 -1.46 -7.66 -15.59
N SER A 407 -2.41 -6.88 -15.06
CA SER A 407 -2.30 -6.26 -13.73
C SER A 407 -2.14 -7.29 -12.60
N GLY A 408 -2.80 -8.45 -12.71
CA GLY A 408 -2.68 -9.56 -11.76
C GLY A 408 -1.28 -10.19 -11.76
N ASP A 409 -0.69 -10.42 -12.93
CA ASP A 409 0.67 -10.96 -13.06
C ASP A 409 1.71 -9.97 -12.50
N LEU A 410 1.56 -8.67 -12.81
CA LEU A 410 2.43 -7.64 -12.24
C LEU A 410 2.36 -7.59 -10.72
N ALA A 411 1.15 -7.60 -10.14
CA ALA A 411 0.96 -7.58 -8.70
C ALA A 411 1.62 -8.81 -8.02
N GLN A 412 1.50 -10.00 -8.61
CA GLN A 412 2.14 -11.22 -8.12
C GLN A 412 3.67 -11.13 -8.21
N ARG A 413 4.24 -10.68 -9.33
CA ARG A 413 5.69 -10.48 -9.50
C ARG A 413 6.26 -9.55 -8.44
N LEU A 414 5.54 -8.47 -8.12
CA LEU A 414 5.95 -7.47 -7.15
C LEU A 414 5.93 -8.02 -5.72
N SER A 415 4.86 -8.69 -5.32
CA SER A 415 4.72 -9.26 -3.97
C SER A 415 5.80 -10.33 -3.69
N GLN A 416 6.10 -11.16 -4.69
CA GLN A 416 7.13 -12.19 -4.59
C GLN A 416 8.56 -11.62 -4.50
N ALA A 417 8.82 -10.48 -5.14
CA ALA A 417 10.16 -9.88 -5.17
C ALA A 417 10.70 -9.56 -3.77
N GLY A 418 9.91 -8.90 -2.92
CA GLY A 418 10.28 -8.54 -1.56
C GLY A 418 10.43 -9.76 -0.66
N ALA A 419 9.41 -10.65 -0.66
CA ALA A 419 9.40 -11.85 0.16
C ALA A 419 10.62 -12.77 -0.12
N ASN A 420 10.96 -12.93 -1.39
CA ASN A 420 12.12 -13.73 -1.80
C ASN A 420 13.45 -13.10 -1.37
N ALA A 421 13.60 -11.78 -1.48
CA ALA A 421 14.82 -11.10 -1.05
C ALA A 421 15.04 -11.19 0.47
N GLY A 422 13.97 -11.08 1.25
CA GLY A 422 14.01 -11.28 2.71
C GLY A 422 14.46 -12.69 3.08
N LYS A 423 13.86 -13.73 2.48
CA LYS A 423 14.25 -15.14 2.67
C LYS A 423 15.73 -15.37 2.30
N LEU A 424 16.15 -14.87 1.12
CA LEU A 424 17.54 -15.00 0.67
C LEU A 424 18.53 -14.38 1.69
N THR A 425 18.21 -13.22 2.21
CA THR A 425 19.08 -12.53 3.17
C THR A 425 19.21 -13.33 4.46
N THR A 426 18.11 -13.87 4.99
CA THR A 426 18.12 -14.71 6.20
C THR A 426 18.93 -15.97 5.97
N GLU A 427 18.72 -16.66 4.84
CA GLU A 427 19.47 -17.89 4.49
C GLU A 427 20.96 -17.63 4.33
N ILE A 428 21.37 -16.59 3.60
CA ILE A 428 22.80 -16.27 3.40
C ILE A 428 23.47 -15.91 4.73
N VAL A 429 22.82 -15.07 5.56
CA VAL A 429 23.39 -14.62 6.84
C VAL A 429 23.42 -15.78 7.82
N GLY A 430 22.31 -16.51 7.99
CA GLY A 430 22.20 -17.61 8.95
C GLY A 430 23.13 -18.76 8.62
N THR A 431 23.09 -19.26 7.38
CA THR A 431 23.90 -20.42 6.95
C THR A 431 25.37 -20.04 6.78
N GLY A 432 25.67 -18.86 6.24
CA GLY A 432 27.06 -18.44 6.03
C GLY A 432 27.85 -18.47 7.35
N PHE A 433 27.27 -17.95 8.42
CA PHE A 433 27.91 -18.03 9.73
C PHE A 433 27.95 -19.44 10.31
N SER A 434 26.87 -20.22 10.15
CA SER A 434 26.85 -21.62 10.62
C SER A 434 27.95 -22.48 9.99
N VAL A 435 28.22 -22.29 8.69
CA VAL A 435 29.31 -23.01 8.00
C VAL A 435 30.68 -22.58 8.52
N ILE A 436 30.93 -21.28 8.71
CA ILE A 436 32.22 -20.80 9.26
C ILE A 436 32.44 -21.40 10.65
N PHE A 437 31.41 -21.40 11.49
CA PHE A 437 31.52 -21.94 12.84
C PHE A 437 31.66 -23.47 12.86
N SER A 438 31.09 -24.16 11.88
CA SER A 438 31.25 -25.63 11.79
C SER A 438 32.67 -26.09 11.55
N LEU A 439 33.56 -25.21 11.04
CA LEU A 439 35.01 -25.52 10.90
C LEU A 439 35.69 -25.77 12.24
N PHE A 440 35.19 -25.20 13.35
CA PHE A 440 35.70 -25.50 14.69
C PHE A 440 35.37 -26.94 15.10
N TYR A 441 34.20 -27.46 14.71
CA TYR A 441 33.86 -28.87 14.97
C TYR A 441 34.71 -29.80 14.11
N LEU A 442 34.97 -29.43 12.85
CA LEU A 442 35.87 -30.21 11.97
C LEU A 442 37.28 -30.29 12.59
N TRP A 443 37.82 -29.16 13.09
CA TRP A 443 39.08 -29.11 13.79
C TRP A 443 39.10 -30.05 15.04
N ARG A 444 38.03 -30.09 15.80
CA ARG A 444 37.89 -31.03 16.95
C ARG A 444 37.87 -32.46 16.49
N MET A 445 37.14 -32.81 15.45
CA MET A 445 37.08 -34.15 14.88
C MET A 445 38.50 -34.65 14.46
N ILE A 446 39.28 -33.79 13.81
CA ILE A 446 40.65 -34.12 13.40
C ILE A 446 41.53 -34.46 14.65
N LYS A 447 41.34 -33.73 15.75
CA LYS A 447 42.05 -34.00 16.99
C LYS A 447 41.69 -35.36 17.63
N TYR A 448 40.45 -35.82 17.48
CA TYR A 448 40.07 -37.14 17.99
C TYR A 448 40.62 -38.28 17.09
N SER A 449 40.45 -38.20 15.83
CA SER A 449 41.00 -39.14 14.83
C SER A 449 40.98 -38.59 13.41
N GLY A 450 42.13 -38.28 12.83
CA GLY A 450 42.24 -37.79 11.47
C GLY A 450 41.74 -38.79 10.43
N LYS A 451 41.95 -40.10 10.65
CA LYS A 451 41.48 -41.14 9.73
C LYS A 451 39.95 -41.23 9.71
N LEU A 452 39.30 -41.22 10.88
CA LEU A 452 37.83 -41.23 10.98
C LEU A 452 37.23 -39.97 10.36
N THR A 453 37.85 -38.83 10.61
CA THR A 453 37.41 -37.54 10.03
C THR A 453 37.43 -37.58 8.52
N LEU A 454 38.48 -38.18 7.91
CA LEU A 454 38.53 -38.31 6.45
C LEU A 454 37.39 -39.16 5.89
N TRP A 455 37.10 -40.32 6.52
CA TRP A 455 35.97 -41.15 6.13
C TRP A 455 34.64 -40.49 6.33
N ALA A 456 34.44 -39.77 7.46
CA ALA A 456 33.29 -38.97 7.74
C ALA A 456 33.05 -37.91 6.70
N PHE A 457 34.10 -37.15 6.32
CA PHE A 457 34.06 -36.13 5.31
C PHE A 457 33.70 -36.68 3.95
N LEU A 458 34.34 -37.79 3.52
CA LEU A 458 34.06 -38.43 2.21
C LEU A 458 32.59 -38.87 2.13
N MET A 459 32.08 -39.55 3.13
CA MET A 459 30.68 -39.97 3.18
C MET A 459 29.72 -38.78 3.14
N THR A 460 29.97 -37.76 3.97
CA THR A 460 29.13 -36.55 4.01
C THR A 460 29.14 -35.87 2.63
N ALA A 461 30.31 -35.81 1.96
CA ALA A 461 30.42 -35.24 0.63
C ALA A 461 29.58 -36.00 -0.40
N VAL A 462 29.60 -37.35 -0.37
CA VAL A 462 28.80 -38.18 -1.30
C VAL A 462 27.30 -37.95 -1.08
N PHE A 463 26.82 -37.95 0.19
CA PHE A 463 25.42 -37.72 0.50
C PHE A 463 24.98 -36.30 0.15
N THR A 464 25.84 -35.31 0.43
CA THR A 464 25.62 -33.92 0.07
C THR A 464 25.48 -33.76 -1.46
N LEU A 465 26.36 -34.41 -2.24
CA LEU A 465 26.29 -34.39 -3.69
C LEU A 465 25.01 -35.05 -4.21
N LEU A 466 24.62 -36.19 -3.66
CA LEU A 466 23.38 -36.87 -4.02
C LEU A 466 22.13 -36.01 -3.72
N THR A 467 22.08 -35.41 -2.53
CA THR A 467 21.00 -34.48 -2.14
C THR A 467 20.95 -33.27 -3.07
N LEU A 468 22.11 -32.69 -3.42
CA LEU A 468 22.24 -31.60 -4.36
C LEU A 468 21.66 -31.99 -5.76
N LEU A 469 21.99 -33.17 -6.30
CA LEU A 469 21.49 -33.64 -7.58
C LEU A 469 19.96 -33.82 -7.57
N LEU A 470 19.38 -34.38 -6.49
CA LEU A 470 17.95 -34.53 -6.33
C LEU A 470 17.24 -33.17 -6.29
N GLN A 471 17.77 -32.22 -5.50
CA GLN A 471 17.22 -30.89 -5.40
C GLN A 471 17.38 -30.07 -6.69
N MET A 472 18.47 -30.22 -7.43
CA MET A 472 18.62 -29.61 -8.77
C MET A 472 17.56 -30.11 -9.75
N ARG A 473 17.15 -31.37 -9.59
CA ARG A 473 16.09 -31.95 -10.43
C ARG A 473 14.70 -31.40 -10.02
N SER A 474 14.44 -31.14 -8.72
CA SER A 474 13.19 -30.55 -8.24
C SER A 474 12.99 -29.11 -8.74
N LEU A 475 14.06 -28.31 -8.88
CA LEU A 475 14.01 -26.95 -9.40
C LEU A 475 13.34 -26.82 -10.78
N ARG A 476 13.47 -27.87 -11.64
CA ARG A 476 12.80 -27.85 -12.95
C ARG A 476 11.29 -27.93 -12.85
N TYR A 477 10.80 -28.68 -11.86
CA TYR A 477 9.36 -28.78 -11.61
C TYR A 477 8.82 -27.52 -10.94
N GLU A 478 9.55 -26.94 -10.00
CA GLU A 478 9.21 -25.68 -9.36
C GLU A 478 9.12 -24.50 -10.37
N ALA A 479 10.05 -24.45 -11.35
CA ALA A 479 10.00 -23.43 -12.39
C ALA A 479 8.76 -23.57 -13.29
N ARG A 480 8.37 -24.82 -13.65
CA ARG A 480 7.15 -25.08 -14.43
C ARG A 480 5.89 -24.82 -13.62
N GLU A 481 5.89 -25.18 -12.35
CA GLU A 481 4.80 -24.89 -11.43
C GLU A 481 4.55 -23.38 -11.35
N ALA A 482 5.59 -22.56 -11.15
CA ALA A 482 5.47 -21.11 -11.08
C ALA A 482 4.93 -20.47 -12.38
N GLU A 483 5.25 -21.04 -13.54
CA GLU A 483 4.71 -20.60 -14.83
C GLU A 483 3.22 -20.97 -14.96
N ALA A 484 2.86 -22.21 -14.65
CA ALA A 484 1.48 -22.67 -14.69
C ALA A 484 0.60 -21.95 -13.66
N ASP A 485 1.10 -21.68 -12.44
CA ASP A 485 0.42 -20.91 -11.40
C ASP A 485 0.13 -19.48 -11.88
N GLY A 486 1.10 -18.82 -12.51
CA GLY A 486 0.89 -17.50 -13.11
C GLY A 486 -0.24 -17.50 -14.16
N GLN A 487 -0.33 -18.55 -14.99
CA GLN A 487 -1.42 -18.69 -15.96
C GLN A 487 -2.77 -18.97 -15.30
N ALA A 488 -2.81 -19.81 -14.28
CA ALA A 488 -4.03 -20.12 -13.54
C ALA A 488 -4.58 -18.89 -12.84
N VAL A 489 -3.73 -18.16 -12.13
CA VAL A 489 -4.10 -16.93 -11.42
C VAL A 489 -4.58 -15.85 -12.39
N SER A 490 -3.90 -15.67 -13.53
CA SER A 490 -4.33 -14.69 -14.56
C SER A 490 -5.73 -15.00 -15.09
N ARG A 491 -6.00 -16.29 -15.43
CA ARG A 491 -7.34 -16.71 -15.88
C ARG A 491 -8.40 -16.51 -14.81
N LEU A 492 -8.09 -16.83 -13.55
CA LEU A 492 -9.02 -16.62 -12.43
C LEU A 492 -9.41 -15.14 -12.31
N TYR A 493 -8.45 -14.22 -12.37
CA TYR A 493 -8.75 -12.78 -12.35
C TYR A 493 -9.61 -12.33 -13.54
N GLN A 494 -9.34 -12.84 -14.74
CA GLN A 494 -10.15 -12.54 -15.92
C GLN A 494 -11.59 -13.03 -15.77
N TYR A 495 -11.78 -14.24 -15.25
CA TYR A 495 -13.12 -14.81 -15.04
C TYR A 495 -13.88 -14.11 -13.92
N LEU A 496 -13.22 -13.76 -12.81
CA LEU A 496 -13.83 -12.98 -11.73
C LEU A 496 -14.22 -11.57 -12.20
N GLY A 497 -13.38 -10.93 -13.00
CA GLY A 497 -13.70 -9.62 -13.59
C GLY A 497 -14.79 -9.65 -14.65
N GLY A 498 -15.06 -10.82 -15.26
CA GLY A 498 -16.09 -11.03 -16.27
C GLY A 498 -17.22 -11.95 -15.83
N VAL A 499 -17.42 -12.17 -14.53
CA VAL A 499 -18.37 -13.15 -13.99
C VAL A 499 -19.80 -12.93 -14.49
N ASP A 500 -20.22 -11.68 -14.65
CA ASP A 500 -21.56 -11.34 -15.17
C ASP A 500 -21.75 -11.85 -16.61
N LYS A 501 -20.73 -11.68 -17.46
CA LYS A 501 -20.75 -12.14 -18.85
C LYS A 501 -20.76 -13.66 -18.93
N ILE A 502 -19.99 -14.33 -18.06
CA ILE A 502 -19.96 -15.80 -17.97
C ILE A 502 -21.33 -16.33 -17.57
N ARG A 503 -21.97 -15.73 -16.55
CA ARG A 503 -23.31 -16.10 -16.10
C ARG A 503 -24.37 -15.85 -17.14
N MET A 504 -24.33 -14.69 -17.81
CA MET A 504 -25.27 -14.39 -18.89
C MET A 504 -25.15 -15.37 -20.06
N ALA A 505 -23.95 -15.89 -20.31
CA ALA A 505 -23.69 -16.87 -21.37
C ALA A 505 -23.92 -18.32 -20.93
N GLY A 506 -24.18 -18.59 -19.61
CA GLY A 506 -24.28 -19.96 -19.07
C GLY A 506 -22.97 -20.76 -19.28
N ALA A 507 -21.81 -20.10 -19.23
CA ALA A 507 -20.52 -20.67 -19.60
C ALA A 507 -19.63 -21.02 -18.40
N GLU A 508 -20.22 -21.20 -17.21
CA GLU A 508 -19.51 -21.47 -15.95
C GLU A 508 -18.67 -22.74 -16.03
N GLU A 509 -19.23 -23.82 -16.55
CA GLU A 509 -18.52 -25.11 -16.70
C GLU A 509 -17.29 -24.96 -17.59
N ARG A 510 -17.42 -24.23 -18.70
CA ARG A 510 -16.31 -23.98 -19.60
C ARG A 510 -15.21 -23.12 -18.95
N ALA A 511 -15.59 -22.11 -18.22
CA ALA A 511 -14.66 -21.25 -17.48
C ALA A 511 -13.89 -22.05 -16.41
N ILE A 512 -14.58 -22.93 -15.69
CA ILE A 512 -13.97 -23.85 -14.71
C ILE A 512 -12.99 -24.78 -15.39
N LEU A 513 -13.35 -25.41 -16.50
CA LEU A 513 -12.48 -26.34 -17.23
C LEU A 513 -11.20 -25.66 -17.75
N GLU A 514 -11.32 -24.45 -18.27
CA GLU A 514 -10.18 -23.67 -18.73
C GLU A 514 -9.26 -23.23 -17.58
N TYR A 515 -9.80 -22.96 -16.38
CA TYR A 515 -9.01 -22.69 -15.17
C TYR A 515 -8.33 -23.95 -14.65
N LEU A 516 -9.05 -25.09 -14.62
CA LEU A 516 -8.52 -26.36 -14.10
C LEU A 516 -7.37 -26.91 -14.93
N THR A 517 -7.26 -26.57 -16.20
CA THR A 517 -6.18 -27.04 -17.07
C THR A 517 -4.79 -26.62 -16.57
N PRO A 518 -4.44 -25.33 -16.41
CA PRO A 518 -3.18 -24.93 -15.84
C PRO A 518 -3.08 -25.29 -14.35
N PHE A 519 -4.16 -25.25 -13.58
CA PHE A 519 -4.18 -25.66 -12.17
C PHE A 519 -3.82 -27.14 -11.99
N THR A 520 -4.26 -28.03 -12.90
CA THR A 520 -3.89 -29.44 -12.86
C THR A 520 -2.38 -29.61 -13.10
N GLU A 521 -1.78 -28.81 -13.98
CA GLU A 521 -0.33 -28.85 -14.21
C GLU A 521 0.46 -28.34 -12.99
N VAL A 522 -0.04 -27.30 -12.29
CA VAL A 522 0.49 -26.87 -10.97
C VAL A 522 0.53 -28.05 -10.02
N GLN A 523 -0.61 -28.78 -9.86
CA GLN A 523 -0.67 -29.90 -8.93
C GLN A 523 0.24 -31.06 -9.33
N ARG A 524 0.38 -31.34 -10.62
CA ARG A 524 1.32 -32.39 -11.14
C ARG A 524 2.76 -32.02 -10.82
N CYS A 525 3.13 -30.75 -11.01
CA CYS A 525 4.47 -30.26 -10.71
C CYS A 525 4.75 -30.32 -9.21
N ASN A 526 3.79 -29.90 -8.37
CA ASN A 526 3.88 -29.98 -6.91
C ASN A 526 4.08 -31.42 -6.40
N ILE A 527 3.32 -32.38 -6.93
CA ILE A 527 3.47 -33.79 -6.55
C ILE A 527 4.86 -34.32 -6.93
N ARG A 528 5.36 -33.97 -8.11
CA ARG A 528 6.68 -34.43 -8.57
C ARG A 528 7.82 -33.78 -7.78
N GLU A 529 7.70 -32.49 -7.53
CA GLU A 529 8.63 -31.74 -6.68
C GLU A 529 8.63 -32.31 -5.25
N GLY A 530 7.43 -32.47 -4.64
CA GLY A 530 7.28 -32.99 -3.30
C GLY A 530 7.86 -34.41 -3.14
N ARG A 531 7.69 -35.28 -4.12
CA ARG A 531 8.33 -36.62 -4.11
C ARG A 531 9.85 -36.52 -4.08
N LEU A 532 10.46 -35.64 -4.88
CA LEU A 532 11.91 -35.45 -4.89
C LEU A 532 12.43 -34.84 -3.59
N THR A 533 11.71 -33.90 -3.05
CA THR A 533 12.04 -33.26 -1.77
C THR A 533 11.95 -34.25 -0.62
N THR A 534 10.85 -35.01 -0.51
CA THR A 534 10.69 -36.08 0.48
C THR A 534 11.76 -37.15 0.34
N LEU A 535 12.09 -37.56 -0.89
CA LEU A 535 13.17 -38.51 -1.14
C LEU A 535 14.51 -37.96 -0.64
N SER A 536 14.81 -36.67 -0.88
CA SER A 536 16.05 -36.05 -0.41
C SER A 536 16.10 -35.95 1.12
N GLU A 537 14.97 -35.77 1.80
CA GLU A 537 14.85 -35.77 3.27
C GLU A 537 15.07 -37.18 3.82
N CYS A 538 14.43 -38.19 3.24
CA CYS A 538 14.66 -39.58 3.62
C CYS A 538 16.15 -39.96 3.45
N PHE A 539 16.78 -39.57 2.33
CA PHE A 539 18.22 -39.84 2.15
C PHE A 539 19.08 -39.17 3.22
N ARG A 540 18.73 -37.95 3.62
CA ARG A 540 19.44 -37.24 4.70
C ARG A 540 19.33 -37.98 6.02
N ASP A 541 18.15 -38.45 6.37
CA ASP A 541 17.92 -39.15 7.64
C ASP A 541 18.62 -40.53 7.64
N VAL A 542 18.49 -41.28 6.57
CA VAL A 542 19.19 -42.57 6.38
C VAL A 542 20.71 -42.37 6.41
N ALA A 543 21.23 -41.30 5.77
CA ALA A 543 22.66 -41.00 5.77
C ALA A 543 23.25 -40.91 7.20
N THR A 544 22.52 -40.34 8.16
CA THR A 544 22.96 -40.21 9.55
C THR A 544 23.12 -41.56 10.24
N TYR A 545 22.17 -42.49 10.04
CA TYR A 545 22.25 -43.86 10.58
C TYR A 545 23.32 -44.70 9.90
N LEU A 546 23.37 -44.67 8.56
CA LEU A 546 24.40 -45.38 7.79
C LEU A 546 25.81 -44.92 8.16
N PHE A 547 25.96 -43.63 8.36
CA PHE A 547 27.23 -43.07 8.77
C PHE A 547 27.66 -43.66 10.13
N SER A 548 26.80 -43.64 11.13
CA SER A 548 27.10 -44.22 12.47
C SER A 548 27.46 -45.72 12.35
N MET A 549 26.72 -46.47 11.54
CA MET A 549 27.00 -47.89 11.28
C MET A 549 28.39 -48.14 10.64
N VAL A 550 28.69 -47.36 9.58
CA VAL A 550 30.02 -47.47 8.91
C VAL A 550 31.14 -47.06 9.84
N LEU A 551 30.90 -46.06 10.68
CA LEU A 551 31.90 -45.63 11.68
C LEU A 551 32.22 -46.77 12.71
N TYR A 552 31.17 -47.45 13.22
CA TYR A 552 31.34 -48.62 14.07
C TYR A 552 32.16 -49.72 13.34
N LEU A 553 31.81 -50.03 12.10
CA LEU A 553 32.54 -51.05 11.31
C LEU A 553 34.02 -50.69 11.08
N VAL A 554 34.32 -49.41 10.81
CA VAL A 554 35.70 -48.95 10.62
C VAL A 554 36.53 -49.04 11.92
N ILE A 555 35.93 -48.74 13.06
CA ILE A 555 36.59 -48.84 14.37
C ILE A 555 36.94 -50.30 14.65
N VAL A 556 35.97 -51.22 14.51
CA VAL A 556 36.15 -52.63 14.81
C VAL A 556 37.16 -53.26 13.86
N LYS A 557 37.07 -53.01 12.53
CA LYS A 557 37.94 -53.62 11.50
C LYS A 557 39.41 -53.16 11.60
N LYS A 558 39.66 -51.91 12.02
CA LYS A 558 40.99 -51.33 12.07
C LYS A 558 41.64 -51.40 13.44
N ASN A 559 41.04 -52.05 14.41
CA ASN A 559 41.54 -52.27 15.77
C ASN A 559 42.07 -50.94 16.38
N GLN A 560 41.40 -49.85 16.15
CA GLN A 560 41.78 -48.56 16.73
C GLN A 560 41.33 -48.50 18.16
N SER A 561 42.28 -48.32 19.08
CA SER A 561 42.05 -48.10 20.51
C SER A 561 41.52 -46.67 20.73
N ILE A 562 40.25 -46.45 20.40
CA ILE A 562 39.57 -45.19 20.71
C ILE A 562 38.68 -45.45 21.93
N SER A 563 38.79 -44.59 22.97
CA SER A 563 37.91 -44.69 24.14
C SER A 563 36.44 -44.42 23.72
N ILE A 564 35.52 -44.98 24.52
CA ILE A 564 34.06 -44.81 24.28
C ILE A 564 33.70 -43.33 24.33
N GLY A 565 34.26 -42.57 25.29
CA GLY A 565 33.99 -41.14 25.40
C GLY A 565 34.55 -40.33 24.24
N SER A 566 35.74 -40.66 23.74
CA SER A 566 36.29 -40.03 22.52
C SER A 566 35.43 -40.30 21.27
N PHE A 567 34.88 -41.50 21.16
CA PHE A 567 33.95 -41.84 20.07
C PHE A 567 32.64 -41.07 20.18
N MET A 568 32.05 -40.99 21.37
CA MET A 568 30.80 -40.20 21.58
C MET A 568 31.02 -38.72 21.29
N ALA A 569 32.16 -38.16 21.72
CA ALA A 569 32.52 -36.77 21.43
C ALA A 569 32.74 -36.54 19.93
N PHE A 570 33.36 -37.48 19.23
CA PHE A 570 33.52 -37.43 17.78
C PHE A 570 32.17 -37.44 17.07
N ASN A 571 31.25 -38.33 17.46
CA ASN A 571 29.92 -38.47 16.89
C ASN A 571 29.05 -37.22 17.10
N SER A 572 29.10 -36.62 18.30
CA SER A 572 28.44 -35.32 18.58
C SER A 572 28.98 -34.19 17.70
N ALA A 573 30.30 -34.03 17.60
CA ALA A 573 30.93 -33.02 16.76
C ALA A 573 30.60 -33.23 15.27
N PHE A 574 30.58 -34.49 14.82
CA PHE A 574 30.20 -34.85 13.47
C PHE A 574 28.74 -34.49 13.17
N GLY A 575 27.81 -34.74 14.08
CA GLY A 575 26.41 -34.39 13.90
C GLY A 575 26.22 -32.90 13.62
N VAL A 576 26.90 -32.03 14.37
CA VAL A 576 26.86 -30.58 14.16
C VAL A 576 27.50 -30.16 12.84
N PHE A 577 28.66 -30.73 12.50
CA PHE A 577 29.36 -30.46 11.24
C PHE A 577 28.53 -30.89 10.02
N SER A 578 27.99 -32.11 10.04
CA SER A 578 27.16 -32.65 8.95
C SER A 578 25.88 -31.84 8.74
N SER A 579 25.20 -31.49 9.85
CA SER A 579 23.99 -30.67 9.76
C SER A 579 24.27 -29.29 9.16
N SER A 580 25.39 -28.64 9.52
CA SER A 580 25.79 -27.35 8.96
C SER A 580 26.09 -27.42 7.46
N LEU A 581 26.74 -28.52 7.03
CA LEU A 581 27.03 -28.75 5.60
C LEU A 581 25.75 -28.99 4.79
N MET A 582 24.79 -29.74 5.35
CA MET A 582 23.49 -29.95 4.73
C MET A 582 22.66 -28.65 4.64
N GLN A 583 22.74 -27.77 5.67
CA GLN A 583 22.12 -26.44 5.60
C GLN A 583 22.72 -25.58 4.47
N LEU A 584 24.03 -25.71 4.21
CA LEU A 584 24.68 -25.02 3.09
C LEU A 584 24.05 -25.43 1.75
N VAL A 585 23.75 -26.71 1.56
CA VAL A 585 23.07 -27.19 0.35
C VAL A 585 21.70 -26.54 0.21
N GLY A 586 20.91 -26.50 1.29
CA GLY A 586 19.61 -25.83 1.31
C GLY A 586 19.72 -24.35 0.92
N SER A 587 20.72 -23.65 1.44
CA SER A 587 20.93 -22.22 1.11
C SER A 587 21.39 -22.02 -0.34
N VAL A 588 22.26 -22.87 -0.86
CA VAL A 588 22.65 -22.85 -2.28
C VAL A 588 21.40 -23.06 -3.15
N MET A 589 20.52 -23.99 -2.78
CA MET A 589 19.27 -24.22 -3.51
C MET A 589 18.33 -23.02 -3.42
N THR A 590 18.21 -22.36 -2.27
CA THR A 590 17.44 -21.12 -2.14
C THR A 590 17.95 -20.03 -3.10
N VAL A 591 19.28 -19.88 -3.27
CA VAL A 591 19.86 -18.98 -4.27
C VAL A 591 19.45 -19.37 -5.71
N TYR A 592 19.48 -20.66 -6.03
CA TYR A 592 19.06 -21.13 -7.35
C TYR A 592 17.56 -20.92 -7.61
N ARG A 593 16.70 -21.13 -6.61
CA ARG A 593 15.25 -20.85 -6.65
C ARG A 593 14.94 -19.37 -6.90
N MET A 594 15.86 -18.47 -6.54
CA MET A 594 15.71 -17.04 -6.85
C MET A 594 15.88 -16.70 -8.34
N LYS A 595 16.50 -17.54 -9.14
CA LYS A 595 16.75 -17.28 -10.56
C LYS A 595 15.45 -17.08 -11.36
N PRO A 596 14.42 -17.94 -11.26
CA PRO A 596 13.12 -17.72 -11.91
C PRO A 596 12.43 -16.44 -11.41
N ALA A 597 12.42 -16.20 -10.10
CA ALA A 597 11.83 -14.98 -9.52
C ALA A 597 12.53 -13.70 -10.03
N TYR A 598 13.86 -13.72 -10.12
CA TYR A 598 14.63 -12.63 -10.71
C TYR A 598 14.30 -12.45 -12.21
N GLN A 599 14.16 -13.52 -12.97
CA GLN A 599 13.79 -13.46 -14.39
C GLN A 599 12.40 -12.86 -14.59
N ARG A 600 11.44 -13.17 -13.72
CA ARG A 600 10.09 -12.56 -13.74
C ARG A 600 10.11 -11.07 -13.38
N LEU A 601 11.03 -10.63 -12.51
CA LEU A 601 11.20 -9.23 -12.15
C LEU A 601 12.03 -8.44 -13.19
N LYS A 602 12.84 -9.14 -14.00
CA LYS A 602 13.76 -8.55 -14.96
C LYS A 602 13.11 -7.52 -15.90
N PRO A 603 11.92 -7.71 -16.47
CA PRO A 603 11.27 -6.69 -17.28
C PRO A 603 11.09 -5.34 -16.57
N VAL A 604 10.71 -5.36 -15.29
CA VAL A 604 10.58 -4.14 -14.46
C VAL A 604 11.94 -3.49 -14.22
N MET A 605 13.01 -4.31 -14.15
CA MET A 605 14.37 -3.82 -13.89
C MET A 605 15.05 -3.30 -15.15
N ASP A 606 14.79 -3.91 -16.31
CA ASP A 606 15.38 -3.54 -17.60
C ASP A 606 14.75 -2.28 -18.19
N GLN A 607 13.46 -2.04 -17.89
CA GLN A 607 12.74 -0.86 -18.34
C GLN A 607 13.25 0.38 -17.62
N ILE A 608 13.55 1.42 -18.38
CA ILE A 608 14.00 2.72 -17.86
C ILE A 608 12.78 3.54 -17.44
N PRO A 609 12.75 4.16 -16.25
CA PRO A 609 11.70 5.08 -15.83
C PRO A 609 11.53 6.26 -16.78
N GLU A 610 10.29 6.74 -16.93
CA GLU A 610 9.92 7.84 -17.83
C GLU A 610 10.67 9.14 -17.48
N ASP A 611 10.84 9.41 -16.20
CA ASP A 611 11.54 10.59 -15.67
C ASP A 611 13.07 10.42 -15.61
N SER A 612 13.67 9.60 -16.47
CA SER A 612 15.12 9.44 -16.53
C SER A 612 15.76 10.57 -17.35
N GLY A 613 16.88 11.09 -16.87
CA GLY A 613 17.65 12.16 -17.51
C GLY A 613 17.34 13.56 -16.97
N GLN A 614 18.05 14.57 -17.51
CA GLN A 614 17.81 15.97 -17.21
C GLN A 614 16.72 16.50 -18.12
N LYS A 615 15.47 16.54 -17.64
CA LYS A 615 14.31 17.06 -18.34
C LYS A 615 13.93 18.43 -17.79
N GLN A 616 13.44 19.32 -18.67
CA GLN A 616 13.02 20.66 -18.31
C GLN A 616 11.68 20.61 -17.58
N VAL A 617 11.61 21.16 -16.37
CA VAL A 617 10.36 21.29 -15.62
C VAL A 617 9.58 22.50 -16.11
N ILE A 618 8.27 22.32 -16.33
CA ILE A 618 7.36 23.36 -16.78
C ILE A 618 6.79 24.08 -15.55
N GLN A 619 7.07 25.38 -15.42
CA GLN A 619 6.48 26.21 -14.36
C GLN A 619 5.16 26.86 -14.78
N SER A 620 5.03 27.26 -16.05
CA SER A 620 3.80 27.79 -16.67
C SER A 620 3.65 27.21 -18.06
N LEU A 621 2.41 27.06 -18.50
CA LEU A 621 2.03 26.64 -19.83
C LEU A 621 1.02 27.66 -20.38
N ASP A 622 1.27 28.22 -21.58
CA ASP A 622 0.36 29.14 -22.21
C ASP A 622 -0.76 28.40 -22.95
N GLY A 623 -0.51 27.17 -23.35
CA GLY A 623 -1.48 26.28 -23.96
C GLY A 623 -1.38 26.13 -25.48
N ASN A 624 -0.25 26.51 -26.07
CA ASN A 624 0.03 26.22 -27.49
C ASN A 624 0.45 24.75 -27.62
N VAL A 625 -0.19 24.03 -28.56
CA VAL A 625 0.08 22.60 -28.83
C VAL A 625 0.35 22.41 -30.31
N GLU A 626 1.47 21.74 -30.62
CA GLU A 626 1.90 21.59 -32.00
C GLU A 626 2.38 20.17 -32.30
N MET A 627 1.93 19.60 -33.41
CA MET A 627 2.50 18.39 -34.01
C MET A 627 3.17 18.79 -35.36
N GLU A 628 4.44 18.39 -35.50
CA GLU A 628 5.27 18.74 -36.65
C GLU A 628 5.75 17.46 -37.35
N HIS A 629 5.21 17.18 -38.53
CA HIS A 629 5.56 16.02 -39.38
C HIS A 629 5.58 14.68 -38.62
N VAL A 630 4.54 14.45 -37.83
CA VAL A 630 4.51 13.27 -36.93
C VAL A 630 4.02 12.03 -37.67
N SER A 631 4.88 11.02 -37.70
CA SER A 631 4.54 9.65 -38.10
C SER A 631 4.74 8.67 -36.95
N PHE A 632 3.87 7.67 -36.86
CA PHE A 632 3.92 6.72 -35.74
C PHE A 632 3.49 5.31 -36.13
N SER A 633 4.21 4.32 -35.60
CA SER A 633 3.91 2.89 -35.69
C SER A 633 4.12 2.20 -34.33
N TYR A 634 3.18 1.33 -33.92
CA TYR A 634 3.30 0.57 -32.65
C TYR A 634 4.35 -0.52 -32.68
N SER A 635 4.62 -1.11 -33.86
CA SER A 635 5.72 -2.05 -34.08
C SER A 635 6.20 -1.93 -35.52
N GLN A 636 7.39 -2.47 -35.82
CA GLN A 636 7.92 -2.51 -37.18
C GLN A 636 7.12 -3.42 -38.11
N GLU A 637 6.36 -4.37 -37.56
CA GLU A 637 5.56 -5.34 -38.33
C GLU A 637 4.13 -4.85 -38.58
N THR A 638 3.59 -4.00 -37.70
CA THR A 638 2.31 -3.32 -37.88
C THR A 638 2.57 -2.04 -38.64
N GLY A 639 1.95 -1.85 -39.81
CA GLY A 639 2.10 -0.62 -40.61
C GLY A 639 1.97 0.67 -39.80
N SER A 640 2.38 1.78 -40.39
CA SER A 640 2.26 3.10 -39.77
C SER A 640 0.79 3.43 -39.52
N VAL A 641 0.48 3.95 -38.33
CA VAL A 641 -0.87 4.37 -37.93
C VAL A 641 -1.11 5.86 -38.20
N LEU A 642 -0.07 6.68 -38.08
CA LEU A 642 -0.08 8.08 -38.41
C LEU A 642 0.99 8.37 -39.47
N HIS A 643 0.64 9.16 -40.46
CA HIS A 643 1.47 9.49 -41.60
C HIS A 643 1.57 11.01 -41.76
N ASP A 644 2.73 11.57 -41.43
CA ASP A 644 3.06 13.00 -41.64
C ASP A 644 1.98 13.97 -41.11
N VAL A 645 1.50 13.75 -39.90
CA VAL A 645 0.48 14.60 -39.28
C VAL A 645 1.10 15.87 -38.77
N SER A 646 0.59 17.04 -39.26
CA SER A 646 1.02 18.36 -38.81
C SER A 646 -0.19 19.22 -38.51
N PHE A 647 -0.23 19.83 -37.34
CA PHE A 647 -1.20 20.87 -36.97
C PHE A 647 -0.68 21.66 -35.77
N ARG A 648 -1.25 22.85 -35.56
CA ARG A 648 -0.95 23.71 -34.42
C ARG A 648 -2.25 24.22 -33.82
N VAL A 649 -2.36 24.23 -32.51
CA VAL A 649 -3.50 24.73 -31.73
C VAL A 649 -3.03 25.93 -30.93
N GLU A 650 -3.72 27.06 -31.10
CA GLU A 650 -3.39 28.31 -30.41
C GLU A 650 -3.96 28.30 -28.97
N PRO A 651 -3.36 29.09 -28.04
CA PRO A 651 -3.87 29.22 -26.68
C PRO A 651 -5.35 29.62 -26.63
N GLY A 652 -6.16 28.87 -25.90
CA GLY A 652 -7.59 29.09 -25.74
C GLY A 652 -8.46 28.59 -26.89
N GLU A 653 -7.87 28.05 -27.96
CA GLU A 653 -8.61 27.53 -29.12
C GLU A 653 -9.34 26.21 -28.77
N TYR A 654 -10.56 26.06 -29.27
CA TYR A 654 -11.35 24.83 -29.15
C TYR A 654 -11.32 24.05 -30.48
N VAL A 655 -10.54 22.99 -30.52
CA VAL A 655 -10.34 22.14 -31.70
C VAL A 655 -11.01 20.78 -31.52
N ALA A 656 -11.83 20.39 -32.48
CA ALA A 656 -12.39 19.05 -32.56
C ALA A 656 -11.60 18.16 -33.53
N VAL A 657 -11.36 16.92 -33.16
CA VAL A 657 -10.79 15.90 -34.03
C VAL A 657 -11.85 14.86 -34.34
N VAL A 658 -12.21 14.74 -35.60
CA VAL A 658 -13.24 13.80 -36.07
C VAL A 658 -12.67 12.87 -37.14
N GLY A 659 -13.32 11.74 -37.37
CA GLY A 659 -12.91 10.77 -38.38
C GLY A 659 -13.46 9.38 -38.14
N PRO A 660 -13.38 8.48 -39.12
CA PRO A 660 -13.84 7.10 -38.99
C PRO A 660 -13.17 6.37 -37.81
N SER A 661 -13.79 5.29 -37.31
CA SER A 661 -13.17 4.45 -36.29
C SER A 661 -11.87 3.84 -36.85
N GLY A 662 -10.80 3.83 -36.04
CA GLY A 662 -9.51 3.27 -36.43
C GLY A 662 -8.60 4.22 -37.26
N CYS A 663 -9.01 5.43 -37.58
CA CYS A 663 -8.20 6.38 -38.38
C CYS A 663 -7.00 7.00 -37.61
N GLY A 664 -6.80 6.70 -36.32
CA GLY A 664 -5.64 7.17 -35.56
C GLY A 664 -5.88 8.24 -34.50
N LYS A 665 -7.13 8.69 -34.24
CA LYS A 665 -7.48 9.76 -33.27
C LYS A 665 -6.94 9.49 -31.85
N SER A 666 -7.22 8.35 -31.29
CA SER A 666 -6.75 8.00 -29.93
C SER A 666 -5.23 7.77 -29.88
N THR A 667 -4.61 7.36 -31.01
CA THR A 667 -3.14 7.28 -31.13
C THR A 667 -2.52 8.68 -31.13
N MET A 668 -3.10 9.62 -31.84
CA MET A 668 -2.68 11.02 -31.83
C MET A 668 -2.76 11.60 -30.41
N LEU A 669 -3.86 11.35 -29.67
CA LEU A 669 -4.00 11.77 -28.28
C LEU A 669 -2.91 11.18 -27.37
N LYS A 670 -2.58 9.90 -27.54
CA LYS A 670 -1.49 9.26 -26.77
C LYS A 670 -0.12 9.89 -27.01
N LEU A 671 0.15 10.33 -28.25
CA LEU A 671 1.36 11.06 -28.61
C LEU A 671 1.39 12.46 -27.96
N LEU A 672 0.26 13.19 -28.00
CA LEU A 672 0.11 14.49 -27.34
C LEU A 672 0.31 14.38 -25.82
N LEU A 673 -0.20 13.33 -25.18
CA LEU A 673 -0.01 13.09 -23.74
C LEU A 673 1.38 12.55 -23.37
N GLY A 674 2.22 12.25 -24.38
CA GLY A 674 3.55 11.67 -24.17
C GLY A 674 3.52 10.23 -23.65
N PHE A 675 2.43 9.49 -23.87
CA PHE A 675 2.36 8.06 -23.55
C PHE A 675 3.10 7.23 -24.59
N GLU A 676 3.17 7.74 -25.83
CA GLU A 676 3.98 7.19 -26.92
C GLU A 676 4.95 8.23 -27.43
N GLN A 677 6.00 7.78 -28.10
CA GLN A 677 6.97 8.64 -28.77
C GLN A 677 6.79 8.55 -30.27
N PRO A 678 6.78 9.67 -31.01
CA PRO A 678 6.68 9.63 -32.45
C PRO A 678 7.87 8.90 -33.07
N THR A 679 7.62 8.15 -34.16
CA THR A 679 8.68 7.47 -34.93
C THR A 679 9.47 8.51 -35.76
N GLN A 680 8.77 9.52 -36.28
CA GLN A 680 9.33 10.68 -36.98
C GLN A 680 8.54 11.92 -36.56
N GLY A 681 9.16 13.10 -36.71
CA GLY A 681 8.54 14.38 -36.32
C GLY A 681 8.65 14.67 -34.84
N LYS A 682 7.94 15.70 -34.37
CA LYS A 682 7.97 16.20 -32.99
C LYS A 682 6.60 16.65 -32.53
N VAL A 683 6.37 16.50 -31.22
CA VAL A 683 5.26 17.13 -30.50
C VAL A 683 5.83 18.24 -29.62
N ARG A 684 5.24 19.42 -29.68
CA ARG A 684 5.70 20.57 -28.89
C ARG A 684 4.58 21.18 -28.04
N TYR A 685 4.98 21.70 -26.90
CA TYR A 685 4.15 22.54 -26.04
C TYR A 685 4.85 23.87 -25.85
N ASP A 686 4.18 24.97 -26.19
CA ASP A 686 4.74 26.34 -26.18
C ASP A 686 6.11 26.39 -26.87
N GLY A 687 6.23 25.74 -28.06
CA GLY A 687 7.44 25.65 -28.87
C GLY A 687 8.55 24.72 -28.32
N ARG A 688 8.35 24.06 -27.14
CA ARG A 688 9.33 23.15 -26.53
C ARG A 688 9.02 21.72 -26.89
N ASP A 689 10.04 20.95 -27.27
CA ASP A 689 9.89 19.52 -27.60
C ASP A 689 9.47 18.70 -26.35
N LEU A 690 8.37 17.95 -26.48
CA LEU A 690 7.81 17.10 -25.44
C LEU A 690 8.83 16.10 -24.86
N GLN A 691 9.75 15.56 -25.67
CA GLN A 691 10.75 14.61 -25.23
C GLN A 691 11.75 15.22 -24.22
N GLY A 692 11.99 16.53 -24.32
CA GLY A 692 12.86 17.29 -23.41
C GLY A 692 12.17 17.76 -22.14
N LEU A 693 10.84 17.65 -22.06
CA LEU A 693 10.05 18.12 -20.93
C LEU A 693 9.86 17.05 -19.85
N ASP A 694 9.76 17.49 -18.60
CA ASP A 694 9.38 16.61 -17.49
C ASP A 694 7.88 16.28 -17.59
N ALA A 695 7.57 15.04 -17.92
CA ALA A 695 6.20 14.57 -18.18
C ALA A 695 5.25 14.81 -17.00
N HIS A 696 5.73 14.70 -15.76
CA HIS A 696 4.92 14.94 -14.58
C HIS A 696 4.51 16.42 -14.44
N SER A 697 5.45 17.35 -14.64
CA SER A 697 5.17 18.79 -14.58
C SER A 697 4.24 19.24 -15.70
N LEU A 698 4.37 18.66 -16.89
CA LEU A 698 3.45 18.88 -18.00
C LEU A 698 2.04 18.37 -17.68
N ARG A 699 1.91 17.08 -17.33
CA ARG A 699 0.60 16.44 -17.05
C ARG A 699 -0.18 17.10 -15.92
N ARG A 700 0.50 17.72 -14.97
CA ARG A 700 -0.15 18.57 -13.96
C ARG A 700 -0.86 19.80 -14.51
N ARG A 701 -0.48 20.24 -15.72
CA ARG A 701 -1.05 21.36 -16.43
C ARG A 701 -2.09 20.93 -17.47
N LEU A 702 -2.24 19.63 -17.67
CA LEU A 702 -3.20 19.05 -18.59
C LEU A 702 -4.39 18.48 -17.83
N GLY A 703 -5.60 18.70 -18.31
CA GLY A 703 -6.79 17.99 -17.89
C GLY A 703 -7.15 16.94 -18.93
N VAL A 704 -7.30 15.69 -18.53
CA VAL A 704 -7.50 14.59 -19.48
C VAL A 704 -8.69 13.73 -19.06
N VAL A 705 -9.62 13.50 -20.00
CA VAL A 705 -10.69 12.52 -19.87
C VAL A 705 -10.59 11.55 -21.04
N LEU A 706 -10.21 10.31 -20.77
CA LEU A 706 -10.08 9.25 -21.76
C LEU A 706 -11.41 8.49 -21.92
N GLN A 707 -11.62 7.86 -23.07
CA GLN A 707 -12.80 7.07 -23.40
C GLN A 707 -13.07 5.96 -22.36
N ASP A 708 -12.02 5.22 -21.98
CA ASP A 708 -12.09 4.13 -20.98
C ASP A 708 -11.76 4.60 -19.56
N GLY A 709 -12.02 5.88 -19.26
CA GLY A 709 -11.73 6.46 -17.96
C GLY A 709 -12.42 5.74 -16.81
N LYS A 710 -11.64 5.24 -15.83
CA LYS A 710 -12.15 4.51 -14.66
C LYS A 710 -12.04 5.35 -13.40
N LEU A 711 -12.99 5.13 -12.51
CA LEU A 711 -12.92 5.65 -11.15
C LEU A 711 -12.04 4.72 -10.30
N ILE A 712 -11.41 5.32 -9.30
CA ILE A 712 -10.57 4.60 -8.34
C ILE A 712 -11.44 4.27 -7.13
N ALA A 713 -11.24 3.08 -6.55
CA ALA A 713 -11.89 2.71 -5.31
C ALA A 713 -11.60 3.77 -4.22
N GLY A 714 -12.64 4.38 -3.67
CA GLY A 714 -12.56 5.47 -2.71
C GLY A 714 -13.79 6.36 -2.76
N SER A 715 -13.78 7.50 -2.08
CA SER A 715 -14.90 8.45 -2.10
C SER A 715 -14.95 9.27 -3.40
N ILE A 716 -16.08 9.92 -3.68
CA ILE A 716 -16.18 10.91 -4.77
C ILE A 716 -15.15 12.01 -4.54
N TYR A 717 -14.97 12.45 -3.29
CA TYR A 717 -13.94 13.43 -2.92
C TYR A 717 -12.54 12.95 -3.33
N ASP A 718 -12.15 11.71 -2.99
CA ASP A 718 -10.84 11.15 -3.36
C ASP A 718 -10.65 11.09 -4.87
N ASN A 719 -11.70 10.76 -5.60
CA ASN A 719 -11.67 10.68 -7.06
C ASN A 719 -11.49 12.04 -7.73
N ILE A 720 -12.11 13.11 -7.23
CA ILE A 720 -11.98 14.46 -7.76
C ILE A 720 -10.62 15.05 -7.37
N THR A 721 -10.15 14.82 -6.13
CA THR A 721 -8.95 15.48 -5.60
C THR A 721 -7.65 14.71 -5.83
N ILE A 722 -7.68 13.56 -6.51
CA ILE A 722 -6.48 12.75 -6.76
C ILE A 722 -5.39 13.51 -7.51
N THR A 723 -5.77 14.45 -8.36
CA THR A 723 -4.85 15.31 -9.10
C THR A 723 -4.32 16.48 -8.29
N SER A 724 -5.01 16.86 -7.18
CA SER A 724 -4.68 18.01 -6.34
C SER A 724 -4.69 17.65 -4.86
N SER A 725 -3.50 17.40 -4.28
CA SER A 725 -3.37 17.10 -2.84
C SER A 725 -3.68 18.29 -1.91
N LYS A 726 -3.81 19.50 -2.47
CA LYS A 726 -4.05 20.76 -1.73
C LYS A 726 -5.44 21.34 -1.96
N ALA A 727 -6.32 20.62 -2.66
CA ALA A 727 -7.66 21.09 -2.97
C ALA A 727 -8.44 21.49 -1.71
N THR A 728 -8.91 22.73 -1.67
CA THR A 728 -9.79 23.21 -0.60
C THR A 728 -11.23 22.75 -0.88
N MET A 729 -12.04 22.59 0.18
CA MET A 729 -13.46 22.25 0.00
C MET A 729 -14.23 23.29 -0.82
N LYS A 730 -13.77 24.54 -0.82
CA LYS A 730 -14.36 25.60 -1.66
C LYS A 730 -14.11 25.34 -3.14
N GLU A 731 -12.89 25.00 -3.52
CA GLU A 731 -12.53 24.65 -4.89
C GLU A 731 -13.26 23.39 -5.36
N VAL A 732 -13.29 22.35 -4.50
CA VAL A 732 -14.01 21.11 -4.81
C VAL A 732 -15.49 21.37 -5.03
N ASN A 733 -16.14 22.19 -4.21
CA ASN A 733 -17.55 22.55 -4.40
C ASN A 733 -17.76 23.36 -5.70
N ALA A 734 -16.87 24.29 -6.05
CA ALA A 734 -16.95 25.04 -7.28
C ALA A 734 -16.85 24.12 -8.51
N VAL A 735 -15.94 23.15 -8.49
CA VAL A 735 -15.81 22.14 -9.56
C VAL A 735 -17.05 21.25 -9.66
N ILE A 736 -17.61 20.81 -8.54
CA ILE A 736 -18.84 20.01 -8.49
C ILE A 736 -20.03 20.76 -9.10
N GLU A 737 -20.14 22.06 -8.83
CA GLU A 737 -21.16 22.92 -9.40
C GLU A 737 -20.94 23.12 -10.90
N ALA A 738 -19.71 23.35 -11.34
CA ALA A 738 -19.34 23.52 -12.74
C ALA A 738 -19.71 22.31 -13.61
N VAL A 739 -19.54 21.09 -13.10
CA VAL A 739 -19.92 19.86 -13.83
C VAL A 739 -21.37 19.42 -13.56
N GLY A 740 -22.17 20.18 -12.79
CA GLY A 740 -23.57 19.87 -12.52
C GLY A 740 -23.79 18.64 -11.64
N LEU A 741 -22.80 18.23 -10.82
CA LEU A 741 -22.91 17.09 -9.91
C LEU A 741 -23.58 17.42 -8.57
N LYS A 742 -23.74 18.68 -8.23
CA LYS A 742 -24.24 19.13 -6.93
C LYS A 742 -25.58 18.49 -6.54
N PRO A 743 -26.61 18.47 -7.42
CA PRO A 743 -27.92 17.88 -7.09
C PRO A 743 -27.83 16.36 -6.83
N ASP A 744 -26.97 15.65 -7.57
CA ASP A 744 -26.78 14.20 -7.38
C ASP A 744 -26.10 13.92 -6.04
N ILE A 745 -25.04 14.67 -5.71
CA ILE A 745 -24.28 14.49 -4.47
C ILE A 745 -25.15 14.83 -3.25
N ASP A 746 -26.00 15.87 -3.34
CA ASP A 746 -26.89 16.26 -2.23
C ASP A 746 -27.98 15.21 -1.95
N GLN A 747 -28.35 14.39 -2.93
CA GLN A 747 -29.28 13.26 -2.76
C GLN A 747 -28.59 12.01 -2.21
N MET A 748 -27.27 11.89 -2.27
CA MET A 748 -26.55 10.73 -1.77
C MET A 748 -26.45 10.75 -0.24
N PRO A 749 -26.71 9.60 0.45
CA PRO A 749 -26.68 9.57 1.93
C PRO A 749 -25.37 10.01 2.58
N MET A 750 -24.25 9.84 1.88
CA MET A 750 -22.90 10.23 2.34
C MET A 750 -22.37 11.49 1.61
N GLY A 751 -23.19 12.10 0.74
CA GLY A 751 -22.77 13.27 -0.04
C GLY A 751 -21.47 12.98 -0.81
N ILE A 752 -20.54 13.92 -0.79
CA ILE A 752 -19.23 13.80 -1.47
C ILE A 752 -18.35 12.66 -0.92
N GLN A 753 -18.63 12.15 0.28
CA GLN A 753 -17.93 11.01 0.88
C GLN A 753 -18.51 9.66 0.48
N THR A 754 -19.44 9.62 -0.47
CA THR A 754 -19.97 8.37 -1.02
C THR A 754 -18.84 7.54 -1.61
N VAL A 755 -18.72 6.30 -1.12
CA VAL A 755 -17.66 5.37 -1.55
C VAL A 755 -18.06 4.71 -2.87
N LEU A 756 -17.14 4.76 -3.82
CA LEU A 756 -17.27 4.19 -5.16
C LEU A 756 -16.46 2.88 -5.21
N SER A 757 -17.04 1.84 -5.83
CA SER A 757 -16.35 0.60 -6.15
C SER A 757 -15.57 0.73 -7.47
N GLU A 758 -14.55 -0.12 -7.66
CA GLU A 758 -13.77 -0.18 -8.91
C GLU A 758 -14.64 -0.48 -10.14
N SER A 759 -15.72 -1.25 -9.96
CA SER A 759 -16.66 -1.60 -11.04
C SER A 759 -17.60 -0.46 -11.44
N GLY A 760 -17.63 0.65 -10.70
CA GLY A 760 -18.51 1.79 -11.00
C GLY A 760 -20.01 1.54 -10.84
N ASN A 761 -20.43 0.34 -10.41
CA ASN A 761 -21.82 -0.11 -10.35
C ASN A 761 -22.72 0.66 -9.35
N THR A 762 -22.15 1.57 -8.56
CA THR A 762 -22.86 2.36 -7.54
C THR A 762 -23.41 3.68 -8.07
N ILE A 763 -23.01 4.11 -9.26
CA ILE A 763 -23.41 5.38 -9.86
C ILE A 763 -23.72 5.21 -11.38
N SER A 764 -24.51 6.12 -11.93
CA SER A 764 -24.84 6.11 -13.37
C SER A 764 -23.60 6.47 -14.23
N GLY A 765 -23.59 6.04 -15.50
CA GLY A 765 -22.53 6.38 -16.45
C GLY A 765 -22.34 7.90 -16.62
N GLY A 766 -23.43 8.67 -16.61
CA GLY A 766 -23.37 10.13 -16.66
C GLY A 766 -22.77 10.75 -15.40
N GLN A 767 -23.06 10.20 -14.21
CA GLN A 767 -22.41 10.62 -12.97
C GLN A 767 -20.91 10.30 -12.99
N GLN A 768 -20.56 9.10 -13.48
CA GLN A 768 -19.16 8.69 -13.64
C GLN A 768 -18.40 9.65 -14.55
N GLN A 769 -18.94 9.98 -15.73
CA GLN A 769 -18.31 10.92 -16.66
C GLN A 769 -18.14 12.30 -16.03
N ARG A 770 -19.15 12.83 -15.32
CA ARG A 770 -19.05 14.13 -14.65
C ARG A 770 -17.98 14.14 -13.55
N ILE A 771 -17.80 13.03 -12.81
CA ILE A 771 -16.70 12.90 -11.82
C ILE A 771 -15.34 12.93 -12.53
N LEU A 772 -15.19 12.26 -13.68
CA LEU A 772 -13.96 12.27 -14.48
C LEU A 772 -13.64 13.67 -15.04
N ILE A 773 -14.67 14.39 -15.49
CA ILE A 773 -14.51 15.81 -15.94
C ILE A 773 -14.11 16.68 -14.72
N ALA A 774 -14.78 16.53 -13.58
CA ALA A 774 -14.42 17.22 -12.34
C ALA A 774 -12.97 16.98 -11.94
N ARG A 775 -12.49 15.73 -12.02
CA ARG A 775 -11.08 15.37 -11.82
C ARG A 775 -10.14 16.10 -12.77
N ALA A 776 -10.52 16.18 -14.06
CA ALA A 776 -9.68 16.80 -15.08
C ALA A 776 -9.52 18.31 -14.88
N ILE A 777 -10.57 19.03 -14.45
CA ILE A 777 -10.54 20.48 -14.25
C ILE A 777 -10.08 20.92 -12.86
N MET A 778 -9.92 19.99 -11.91
CA MET A 778 -9.60 20.29 -10.50
C MET A 778 -8.26 21.04 -10.31
N ASN A 779 -7.29 20.81 -11.19
CA ASN A 779 -5.96 21.43 -11.14
C ASN A 779 -5.86 22.74 -11.95
N HIS A 780 -6.97 23.31 -12.42
CA HIS A 780 -6.97 24.48 -13.30
C HIS A 780 -6.02 24.29 -14.51
N PRO A 781 -6.26 23.27 -15.34
CA PRO A 781 -5.39 22.96 -16.48
C PRO A 781 -5.41 24.09 -17.50
N GLN A 782 -4.31 24.22 -18.26
CA GLN A 782 -4.19 25.13 -19.40
C GLN A 782 -4.63 24.49 -20.72
N VAL A 783 -4.55 23.16 -20.80
CA VAL A 783 -5.00 22.38 -21.96
C VAL A 783 -5.90 21.25 -21.48
N LEU A 784 -7.05 21.09 -22.11
CA LEU A 784 -8.01 20.00 -21.87
C LEU A 784 -8.05 19.05 -23.06
N TYR A 785 -7.93 17.76 -22.77
CA TYR A 785 -8.07 16.67 -23.72
C TYR A 785 -9.28 15.83 -23.37
N PHE A 786 -10.24 15.72 -24.29
CA PHE A 786 -11.43 14.91 -24.12
C PHE A 786 -11.53 13.86 -25.22
N ASP A 787 -11.62 12.59 -24.84
CA ASP A 787 -11.89 11.48 -25.74
C ASP A 787 -13.28 10.93 -25.42
N GLU A 788 -14.29 11.33 -26.19
CA GLU A 788 -15.72 10.98 -26.01
C GLU A 788 -16.27 11.30 -24.60
N ALA A 789 -15.73 12.30 -23.93
CA ALA A 789 -15.98 12.57 -22.51
C ALA A 789 -17.44 12.96 -22.17
N THR A 790 -18.30 13.25 -23.16
CA THR A 790 -19.68 13.67 -22.96
C THR A 790 -20.70 12.68 -23.54
N SER A 791 -20.27 11.50 -23.97
CA SER A 791 -21.12 10.53 -24.68
C SER A 791 -22.25 9.96 -23.83
N ALA A 792 -22.09 9.82 -22.51
CA ALA A 792 -23.09 9.31 -21.58
C ALA A 792 -23.90 10.43 -20.88
N LEU A 793 -23.72 11.70 -21.27
CA LEU A 793 -24.47 12.82 -20.71
C LEU A 793 -25.74 13.09 -21.56
N ASP A 794 -26.82 13.46 -20.86
CA ASP A 794 -28.00 14.03 -21.48
C ASP A 794 -27.73 15.44 -22.05
N ASN A 795 -28.50 15.89 -23.00
CA ASN A 795 -28.25 17.15 -23.72
C ASN A 795 -28.23 18.39 -22.81
N LEU A 796 -29.08 18.42 -21.75
CA LEU A 796 -29.13 19.55 -20.80
C LEU A 796 -27.87 19.61 -19.94
N THR A 797 -27.47 18.48 -19.39
CA THR A 797 -26.24 18.36 -18.57
C THR A 797 -25.00 18.63 -19.42
N GLN A 798 -24.96 18.13 -20.66
CA GLN A 798 -23.88 18.40 -21.62
C GLN A 798 -23.76 19.91 -21.89
N ALA A 799 -24.86 20.60 -22.17
CA ALA A 799 -24.84 22.04 -22.41
C ALA A 799 -24.31 22.82 -21.21
N LYS A 800 -24.72 22.46 -19.97
CA LYS A 800 -24.23 23.10 -18.75
C LYS A 800 -22.73 22.89 -18.54
N VAL A 801 -22.24 21.67 -18.76
CA VAL A 801 -20.81 21.37 -18.67
C VAL A 801 -20.01 22.13 -19.72
N CYS A 802 -20.48 22.16 -20.98
CA CYS A 802 -19.84 22.94 -22.04
C CYS A 802 -19.78 24.43 -21.69
N GLN A 803 -20.88 25.02 -21.22
CA GLN A 803 -20.91 26.44 -20.81
C GLN A 803 -19.88 26.72 -19.69
N SER A 804 -19.77 25.83 -18.73
CA SER A 804 -18.78 25.98 -17.65
C SER A 804 -17.34 25.88 -18.17
N LEU A 805 -17.09 25.00 -19.12
CA LEU A 805 -15.76 24.84 -19.75
C LEU A 805 -15.42 26.03 -20.67
N ASP A 806 -16.41 26.62 -21.36
CA ASP A 806 -16.24 27.82 -22.17
C ASP A 806 -15.79 29.02 -21.31
N ALA A 807 -16.36 29.14 -20.11
CA ALA A 807 -15.99 30.22 -19.20
C ALA A 807 -14.54 30.11 -18.66
N MET A 808 -13.88 28.95 -18.80
CA MET A 808 -12.50 28.75 -18.31
C MET A 808 -11.44 29.30 -19.29
N HIS A 809 -11.77 29.59 -20.54
CA HIS A 809 -10.87 30.07 -21.59
C HIS A 809 -9.56 29.26 -21.72
N VAL A 810 -9.63 27.94 -21.65
CA VAL A 810 -8.49 27.04 -21.79
C VAL A 810 -8.45 26.40 -23.18
N THR A 811 -7.26 26.05 -23.66
CA THR A 811 -7.11 25.31 -24.92
C THR A 811 -7.81 23.95 -24.81
N ARG A 812 -8.64 23.58 -25.78
CA ARG A 812 -9.39 22.32 -25.77
C ARG A 812 -9.19 21.53 -27.06
N ILE A 813 -8.81 20.28 -26.90
CA ILE A 813 -8.69 19.31 -28.00
C ILE A 813 -9.64 18.15 -27.69
N VAL A 814 -10.69 18.00 -28.49
CA VAL A 814 -11.76 17.04 -28.23
C VAL A 814 -11.87 16.05 -29.38
N ILE A 815 -11.72 14.77 -29.08
CA ILE A 815 -12.09 13.71 -30.02
C ILE A 815 -13.59 13.52 -29.90
N ALA A 816 -14.30 13.88 -30.99
CA ALA A 816 -15.75 13.92 -30.97
C ALA A 816 -16.37 12.90 -31.94
N HIS A 817 -17.44 12.27 -31.46
CA HIS A 817 -18.31 11.38 -32.24
C HIS A 817 -19.71 11.94 -32.38
N ARG A 818 -20.07 13.04 -31.70
CA ARG A 818 -21.39 13.69 -31.77
C ARG A 818 -21.29 15.06 -32.46
N LEU A 819 -22.20 15.34 -33.41
CA LEU A 819 -22.30 16.60 -34.10
C LEU A 819 -22.52 17.80 -33.16
N SER A 820 -23.30 17.59 -32.08
CA SER A 820 -23.56 18.61 -31.06
C SER A 820 -22.28 19.13 -30.39
N THR A 821 -21.27 18.28 -30.24
CA THR A 821 -19.96 18.65 -29.68
C THR A 821 -19.10 19.42 -30.67
N VAL A 822 -19.20 19.08 -31.94
CA VAL A 822 -18.35 19.62 -33.02
C VAL A 822 -18.84 20.98 -33.52
N ARG A 823 -20.14 21.27 -33.42
CA ARG A 823 -20.76 22.45 -33.97
C ARG A 823 -20.23 23.78 -33.39
N ASN A 824 -19.83 23.76 -32.12
CA ASN A 824 -19.37 24.94 -31.38
C ASN A 824 -17.84 25.06 -31.31
N CYS A 825 -17.10 24.26 -32.08
CA CYS A 825 -15.64 24.32 -32.12
C CYS A 825 -15.17 25.45 -33.05
N ASP A 826 -14.05 26.07 -32.68
CA ASP A 826 -13.41 27.08 -33.53
C ASP A 826 -12.87 26.45 -34.81
N ARG A 827 -12.34 25.22 -34.68
CA ARG A 827 -11.73 24.46 -35.77
C ARG A 827 -11.92 22.95 -35.63
N ILE A 828 -12.10 22.31 -36.78
CA ILE A 828 -12.31 20.88 -36.91
C ILE A 828 -11.19 20.27 -37.75
N LEU A 829 -10.51 19.25 -37.23
CA LEU A 829 -9.52 18.44 -37.93
C LEU A 829 -10.17 17.10 -38.31
N VAL A 830 -10.28 16.83 -39.61
CA VAL A 830 -10.88 15.58 -40.11
C VAL A 830 -9.78 14.59 -40.46
N MET A 831 -9.68 13.55 -39.68
CA MET A 831 -8.68 12.49 -39.87
C MET A 831 -9.23 11.35 -40.72
N ASN A 832 -8.44 10.88 -41.67
CA ASN A 832 -8.71 9.66 -42.42
C ASN A 832 -7.41 8.90 -42.68
N ASN A 833 -7.41 7.59 -42.47
CA ASN A 833 -6.26 6.72 -42.72
C ASN A 833 -4.90 7.27 -42.22
N GLY A 834 -4.91 7.88 -41.03
CA GLY A 834 -3.69 8.36 -40.36
C GLY A 834 -3.18 9.72 -40.84
N VAL A 835 -3.93 10.46 -41.68
CA VAL A 835 -3.61 11.81 -42.10
C VAL A 835 -4.76 12.78 -41.79
N ILE A 836 -4.49 14.09 -41.74
CA ILE A 836 -5.51 15.12 -41.68
C ILE A 836 -5.91 15.41 -43.14
N GLU A 837 -7.15 15.03 -43.51
CA GLU A 837 -7.66 15.18 -44.88
C GLU A 837 -8.35 16.52 -45.08
N GLU A 838 -9.08 17.00 -44.08
CA GLU A 838 -9.80 18.28 -44.15
C GLU A 838 -9.58 19.05 -42.83
N GLU A 839 -9.57 20.38 -42.96
CA GLU A 839 -9.46 21.31 -41.85
C GLU A 839 -10.33 22.53 -42.12
N GLY A 840 -11.05 23.02 -41.10
CA GLY A 840 -11.92 24.19 -41.20
C GLY A 840 -12.90 24.31 -40.05
N ASN A 841 -13.79 25.29 -40.10
CA ASN A 841 -14.90 25.38 -39.16
C ASN A 841 -16.12 24.55 -39.67
N PHE A 842 -17.13 24.39 -38.83
CA PHE A 842 -18.30 23.58 -39.15
C PHE A 842 -18.97 23.99 -40.50
N GLU A 843 -19.16 25.28 -40.72
CA GLU A 843 -19.85 25.82 -41.89
C GLU A 843 -19.04 25.56 -43.17
N THR A 844 -17.74 25.88 -43.15
CA THR A 844 -16.85 25.67 -44.30
C THR A 844 -16.71 24.22 -44.71
N LEU A 845 -16.66 23.28 -43.72
CA LEU A 845 -16.58 21.85 -43.99
C LEU A 845 -17.90 21.29 -44.51
N MET A 846 -19.04 21.81 -44.06
CA MET A 846 -20.35 21.45 -44.59
C MET A 846 -20.53 21.92 -46.05
N GLU A 847 -20.03 23.10 -46.38
CA GLU A 847 -20.05 23.65 -47.76
C GLU A 847 -19.13 22.85 -48.71
N LYS A 848 -17.95 22.43 -48.26
CA LYS A 848 -17.00 21.61 -49.04
C LYS A 848 -17.57 20.28 -49.52
N ARG A 849 -18.62 19.75 -48.86
CA ARG A 849 -19.25 18.45 -49.14
C ARG A 849 -18.25 17.27 -49.18
N GLY A 850 -17.19 17.32 -48.40
CA GLY A 850 -16.13 16.34 -48.33
C GLY A 850 -16.45 15.18 -47.40
N LEU A 851 -15.42 14.64 -46.73
CA LEU A 851 -15.54 13.54 -45.79
C LEU A 851 -16.38 13.94 -44.55
N PHE A 852 -16.12 15.14 -44.01
CA PHE A 852 -16.89 15.68 -42.88
C PHE A 852 -18.38 15.73 -43.17
N TYR A 853 -18.78 16.28 -44.32
CA TYR A 853 -20.18 16.37 -44.73
C TYR A 853 -20.85 15.00 -44.79
N ARG A 854 -20.16 14.00 -45.36
CA ARG A 854 -20.70 12.62 -45.45
C ARG A 854 -20.89 11.99 -44.05
N MET A 855 -19.98 12.27 -43.13
CA MET A 855 -20.09 11.79 -41.74
C MET A 855 -21.25 12.50 -41.01
N ALA A 856 -21.35 13.82 -41.16
CA ALA A 856 -22.41 14.63 -40.55
C ALA A 856 -23.80 14.22 -41.06
N GLN A 857 -23.96 14.00 -42.38
CA GLN A 857 -25.22 13.52 -42.94
C GLN A 857 -25.68 12.17 -42.38
N ARG A 858 -24.77 11.22 -42.18
CA ARG A 858 -25.12 9.92 -41.58
C ARG A 858 -25.64 10.09 -40.16
N GLN A 859 -25.00 10.93 -39.33
CA GLN A 859 -25.46 11.19 -37.97
C GLN A 859 -26.81 11.92 -37.92
N LEU A 860 -27.03 12.89 -38.79
CA LEU A 860 -28.31 13.58 -38.89
C LEU A 860 -29.44 12.63 -39.31
N ALA A 861 -29.13 11.65 -40.17
CA ALA A 861 -30.09 10.63 -40.60
C ALA A 861 -30.41 9.59 -39.54
N GLU A 862 -29.49 9.36 -38.56
CA GLU A 862 -29.67 8.49 -37.42
C GLU A 862 -30.41 9.17 -36.25
N GLU A 863 -30.37 10.52 -36.17
CA GLU A 863 -31.08 11.33 -35.17
C GLU A 863 -32.52 11.72 -35.58
N SER A 864 -32.86 11.62 -36.88
CA SER A 864 -34.21 11.82 -37.42
C SER A 864 -35.02 10.52 -37.46
#